data_a4e46b61fa0be28a1a1d7b5c080b2f7b
#
_entry.id   a4e46b61fa0be28a1a1d7b5c080b2f7b
#
_cell.length_a   1.000
_cell.length_b   1.000
_cell.length_c   1.000
_cell.angle_alpha   90.00
_cell.angle_beta   90.00
_cell.angle_gamma   90.00
#
_symmetry.space_group_name_H-M   'P 1'
#
loop_
_entity.id
_entity.type
_entity.pdbx_description
1 polymer ?
#
loop_
_entity_poly.entity_id
_entity_poly.type
_entity_poly.pdbx_seq_one_letter_code
_entity_poly.pdbx_strand_id
1 'polypeptide(L)'
;MYIGTFHSLCLRIIKEHLEFTRLKKNFRTLDAFDQSYTVFQNIYRFRAIKNFDTAVSNQGAWKQAGEICTLVNNLSEELIDPAVLMADADVRIAALGEILKVYQDILSENNLMDFSAIQTEAYWLLTNYPDVLAELRSKIRYIMIDEYQDTNYIQEQLVFLFGGEHKNICVVGDDDQGLYRFRGATIRNILEFPNKFDAGECKVIPLVINYRSNSDIVDFYNQWMVTTDGARFRFRWRKFRHDKTIEPHEKPALHSPAVVKLSSENDEDEWHEKILAFIQGLVSSGKLTDYNQIAFLFNSVKHQRVTKLARFLESNGINVYSPRSDMFFQRPEIRLIIGCLMLMFPKYVQGLENQEYQFLTPEHYRYYRGCIEDANKYLADPEAADFHNWIRRRGKLHFGLKEATDYGYSGLIYQMFEFSPFSDILSTEMNVGLVDLRPARNIAMITQVINKFEYLHRISVLDPATYQGRRRVDQNTETPCGNAAGGRAAMRKRIRALYLKLLYDGGISEYEDDAEYAPSGCVSFLTIHQSKGMEFPIVVVDSLGNIPRKNTSDLMETVESKYFKRPAFEPYTDMKFFDFWRLYYTAFSRAQNLLVLTCNEDRRTPSMYFREVYSELIDMESDKFDINEFTFSTVKDVNLKDTFSFTSHISVYETCAVQYKLYKELNFTPVRVSALLFGMLVHQTIEDIHKAALRHEESLITDDNITRWFDANYTSLSKSERSYLAEPQRRAALNQILRYAERQSASWDTIREAEVDISLVKSDYIIEGKIDLIKGEGDTVELVDFKSEKKPDIFKDRERIDRYQRQLQVYAHLVEERTGHKVSKMHLYYTGEDTGVPTISFPYQKNAVEATIQEFDDTVHKIMRKEFSQTAQSPKACAECDFRFYCGR
;
A
#
# COMPACT_ATOMS: atom_id res chain seq x y z
N MET A 1 -22.09 -7.68 -3.16
CA MET A 1 -20.96 -8.55 -2.81
C MET A 1 -19.82 -7.68 -2.32
N TYR A 2 -19.20 -8.03 -1.19
CA TYR A 2 -18.03 -7.31 -0.66
C TYR A 2 -16.78 -8.13 -0.98
N ILE A 3 -15.82 -7.53 -1.66
CA ILE A 3 -14.51 -8.13 -1.92
C ILE A 3 -13.45 -7.16 -1.40
N GLY A 4 -12.53 -7.64 -0.59
CA GLY A 4 -11.45 -6.82 -0.05
C GLY A 4 -10.84 -7.41 1.21
N THR A 5 -9.96 -6.66 1.86
CA THR A 5 -9.33 -7.03 3.12
C THR A 5 -10.27 -6.79 4.30
N PHE A 6 -9.98 -7.40 5.46
CA PHE A 6 -10.70 -7.10 6.71
C PHE A 6 -10.75 -5.60 7.01
N HIS A 7 -9.64 -4.90 6.82
CA HIS A 7 -9.56 -3.47 7.06
C HIS A 7 -10.47 -2.67 6.14
N SER A 8 -10.52 -3.00 4.86
CA SER A 8 -11.39 -2.30 3.90
C SER A 8 -12.88 -2.51 4.21
N LEU A 9 -13.27 -3.72 4.60
CA LEU A 9 -14.64 -4.02 5.02
C LEU A 9 -15.00 -3.27 6.31
N CYS A 10 -14.14 -3.34 7.34
CA CYS A 10 -14.36 -2.62 8.60
C CYS A 10 -14.46 -1.11 8.39
N LEU A 11 -13.56 -0.55 7.58
CA LEU A 11 -13.56 0.88 7.26
C LEU A 11 -14.84 1.30 6.53
N ARG A 12 -15.36 0.47 5.64
CA ARG A 12 -16.63 0.70 4.95
C ARG A 12 -17.78 0.70 5.94
N ILE A 13 -17.89 -0.30 6.81
CA ILE A 13 -18.92 -0.38 7.85
C ILE A 13 -18.89 0.87 8.75
N ILE A 14 -17.71 1.29 9.20
CA ILE A 14 -17.55 2.50 10.01
C ILE A 14 -18.04 3.75 9.25
N LYS A 15 -17.72 3.89 7.97
CA LYS A 15 -18.14 5.03 7.17
C LYS A 15 -19.65 5.04 6.90
N GLU A 16 -20.25 3.88 6.69
CA GLU A 16 -21.69 3.74 6.48
C GLU A 16 -22.50 4.05 7.75
N HIS A 17 -21.92 3.82 8.94
CA HIS A 17 -22.56 3.97 10.25
C HIS A 17 -21.77 4.92 11.19
N LEU A 18 -21.21 5.97 10.64
CA LEU A 18 -20.30 6.87 11.35
C LEU A 18 -20.95 7.54 12.57
N GLU A 19 -22.25 7.82 12.51
CA GLU A 19 -23.04 8.43 13.57
C GLU A 19 -23.08 7.62 14.87
N PHE A 20 -22.88 6.31 14.79
CA PHE A 20 -22.80 5.42 15.95
C PHE A 20 -21.38 5.25 16.50
N THR A 21 -20.40 5.91 15.92
CA THR A 21 -19.00 5.85 16.33
C THR A 21 -18.58 7.15 17.05
N ARG A 22 -17.45 7.09 17.76
CA ARG A 22 -16.81 8.29 18.33
C ARG A 22 -16.14 9.19 17.28
N LEU A 23 -16.08 8.76 16.04
CA LEU A 23 -15.32 9.42 14.98
C LEU A 23 -16.10 10.58 14.38
N LYS A 24 -15.37 11.61 14.04
CA LYS A 24 -15.90 12.71 13.23
C LYS A 24 -15.73 12.36 11.75
N LYS A 25 -16.60 12.86 10.89
CA LYS A 25 -16.61 12.59 9.44
C LYS A 25 -15.21 12.78 8.78
N ASN A 26 -14.37 13.60 9.36
CA ASN A 26 -13.02 13.91 8.90
C ASN A 26 -11.92 13.06 9.57
N PHE A 27 -12.22 11.86 10.04
CA PHE A 27 -11.18 11.01 10.57
C PHE A 27 -10.16 10.63 9.46
N ARG A 28 -8.92 10.42 9.88
CA ARG A 28 -7.83 10.05 8.99
C ARG A 28 -7.29 8.69 9.38
N THR A 29 -7.10 7.84 8.39
CA THR A 29 -6.41 6.57 8.56
C THR A 29 -4.89 6.77 8.54
N LEU A 30 -4.19 6.06 9.39
CA LEU A 30 -2.74 6.04 9.49
C LEU A 30 -2.22 4.73 8.89
N ASP A 31 -1.29 4.81 7.95
CA ASP A 31 -0.48 3.65 7.62
C ASP A 31 0.64 3.43 8.67
N ALA A 32 1.45 2.39 8.51
CA ALA A 32 2.48 2.02 9.48
C ALA A 32 3.52 3.14 9.70
N PHE A 33 3.86 3.89 8.65
CA PHE A 33 4.76 5.03 8.78
C PHE A 33 4.10 6.20 9.51
N ASP A 34 2.85 6.56 9.16
CA ASP A 34 2.09 7.64 9.79
C ASP A 34 1.86 7.34 11.27
N GLN A 35 1.61 6.08 11.62
CA GLN A 35 1.48 5.62 12.99
C GLN A 35 2.78 5.85 13.77
N SER A 36 3.90 5.35 13.26
CA SER A 36 5.22 5.52 13.88
C SER A 36 5.60 7.00 13.99
N TYR A 37 5.29 7.80 12.97
CA TYR A 37 5.55 9.22 12.98
C TYR A 37 4.69 9.98 13.99
N THR A 38 3.41 9.60 14.13
CA THR A 38 2.50 10.16 15.11
C THR A 38 2.99 9.88 16.54
N VAL A 39 3.40 8.65 16.84
CA VAL A 39 4.01 8.29 18.13
C VAL A 39 5.31 9.06 18.35
N PHE A 40 6.18 9.13 17.33
CA PHE A 40 7.43 9.88 17.39
C PHE A 40 7.22 11.36 17.71
N GLN A 41 6.23 12.01 17.10
CA GLN A 41 5.90 13.41 17.39
C GLN A 41 5.42 13.61 18.82
N ASN A 42 4.80 12.61 19.43
CA ASN A 42 4.27 12.61 20.77
C ASN A 42 5.14 11.83 21.77
N ILE A 43 6.37 11.47 21.41
CA ILE A 43 7.24 10.60 22.21
C ILE A 43 7.46 11.14 23.63
N TYR A 44 7.38 12.46 23.83
CA TYR A 44 7.50 13.09 25.14
C TYR A 44 6.37 12.69 26.09
N ARG A 45 5.15 12.41 25.59
CA ARG A 45 4.01 11.95 26.40
C ARG A 45 4.26 10.54 26.92
N PHE A 46 4.81 9.67 26.09
CA PHE A 46 5.16 8.31 26.47
C PHE A 46 6.32 8.28 27.48
N ARG A 47 7.36 9.06 27.24
CA ARG A 47 8.51 9.17 28.16
C ARG A 47 8.19 9.80 29.51
N ALA A 48 7.05 10.46 29.65
CA ALA A 48 6.53 10.96 30.90
C ALA A 48 5.84 9.89 31.78
N ILE A 49 5.55 8.72 31.18
CA ILE A 49 4.95 7.59 31.89
C ILE A 49 5.94 7.05 32.90
N LYS A 50 5.47 6.80 34.15
CA LYS A 50 6.28 6.19 35.16
C LYS A 50 6.72 4.79 34.75
N ASN A 51 7.99 4.47 34.96
CA ASN A 51 8.59 3.18 34.56
C ASN A 51 8.57 2.88 33.04
N PHE A 52 8.42 3.87 32.15
CA PHE A 52 8.45 3.72 30.72
C PHE A 52 9.65 2.89 30.22
N ASP A 53 10.86 3.21 30.74
CA ASP A 53 12.11 2.53 30.35
C ASP A 53 12.18 1.05 30.77
N THR A 54 11.23 0.56 31.56
CA THR A 54 11.12 -0.88 31.89
C THR A 54 10.27 -1.66 30.90
N ALA A 55 9.41 -0.98 30.15
CA ALA A 55 8.49 -1.58 29.16
C ALA A 55 8.99 -1.38 27.72
N VAL A 56 9.73 -0.30 27.45
CA VAL A 56 10.24 0.07 26.13
C VAL A 56 11.76 0.20 26.20
N SER A 57 12.47 -0.31 25.19
CA SER A 57 13.92 -0.30 25.16
C SER A 57 14.51 1.12 25.13
N ASN A 58 15.65 1.32 25.81
CA ASN A 58 16.34 2.61 25.82
C ASN A 58 17.12 2.85 24.52
N GLN A 59 16.40 3.13 23.46
CA GLN A 59 16.92 3.42 22.12
C GLN A 59 16.57 4.84 21.68
N GLY A 60 17.01 5.22 20.47
CA GLY A 60 16.62 6.51 19.89
C GLY A 60 15.09 6.62 19.69
N ALA A 61 14.56 7.84 19.79
CA ALA A 61 13.12 8.12 19.81
C ALA A 61 12.33 7.49 18.63
N TRP A 62 12.94 7.37 17.46
CA TRP A 62 12.31 6.73 16.30
C TRP A 62 12.14 5.22 16.49
N LYS A 63 13.15 4.54 16.99
CA LYS A 63 13.06 3.11 17.30
C LYS A 63 12.09 2.82 18.43
N GLN A 64 12.06 3.66 19.46
CA GLN A 64 11.05 3.59 20.53
C GLN A 64 9.64 3.74 19.94
N ALA A 65 9.43 4.67 19.01
CA ALA A 65 8.14 4.84 18.36
C ALA A 65 7.69 3.56 17.62
N GLY A 66 8.58 2.90 16.87
CA GLY A 66 8.27 1.63 16.21
C GLY A 66 7.95 0.50 17.21
N GLU A 67 8.72 0.42 18.33
CA GLU A 67 8.46 -0.56 19.38
C GLU A 67 7.10 -0.32 20.07
N ILE A 68 6.77 0.95 20.39
CA ILE A 68 5.46 1.33 20.93
C ILE A 68 4.34 0.92 19.97
N CYS A 69 4.48 1.20 18.66
CA CYS A 69 3.46 0.81 17.65
C CYS A 69 3.22 -0.70 17.65
N THR A 70 4.27 -1.50 17.68
CA THR A 70 4.15 -2.97 17.76
C THR A 70 3.41 -3.41 19.01
N LEU A 71 3.75 -2.84 20.19
CA LEU A 71 3.11 -3.18 21.45
C LEU A 71 1.63 -2.81 21.46
N VAL A 72 1.28 -1.58 21.07
CA VAL A 72 -0.12 -1.13 21.07
C VAL A 72 -0.99 -1.86 20.05
N ASN A 73 -0.44 -2.21 18.89
CA ASN A 73 -1.17 -3.00 17.90
C ASN A 73 -1.52 -4.38 18.46
N ASN A 74 -0.54 -5.11 18.98
CA ASN A 74 -0.76 -6.43 19.56
C ASN A 74 -1.81 -6.42 20.67
N LEU A 75 -1.75 -5.42 21.58
CA LEU A 75 -2.71 -5.29 22.68
C LEU A 75 -4.11 -4.94 22.18
N SER A 76 -4.22 -4.05 21.19
CA SER A 76 -5.50 -3.64 20.61
C SER A 76 -6.18 -4.77 19.86
N GLU A 77 -5.43 -5.55 19.09
CA GLU A 77 -5.94 -6.69 18.31
C GLU A 77 -6.40 -7.87 19.18
N GLU A 78 -5.92 -7.95 20.42
CA GLU A 78 -6.42 -8.88 21.44
C GLU A 78 -7.56 -8.28 22.30
N LEU A 79 -8.03 -7.08 21.97
CA LEU A 79 -9.12 -6.37 22.67
C LEU A 79 -8.83 -6.17 24.17
N ILE A 80 -7.58 -5.83 24.52
CA ILE A 80 -7.18 -5.61 25.91
C ILE A 80 -7.57 -4.21 26.36
N ASP A 81 -8.28 -4.13 27.49
CA ASP A 81 -8.58 -2.86 28.14
C ASP A 81 -7.32 -2.32 28.85
N PRO A 82 -6.84 -1.11 28.51
CA PRO A 82 -5.69 -0.53 29.19
C PRO A 82 -5.87 -0.43 30.71
N ALA A 83 -7.09 -0.23 31.22
CA ALA A 83 -7.35 -0.13 32.65
C ALA A 83 -7.00 -1.42 33.42
N VAL A 84 -7.19 -2.57 32.79
CA VAL A 84 -6.84 -3.87 33.38
C VAL A 84 -5.33 -4.04 33.51
N LEU A 85 -4.57 -3.61 32.50
CA LEU A 85 -3.10 -3.63 32.56
C LEU A 85 -2.55 -2.64 33.58
N MET A 86 -3.11 -1.43 33.65
CA MET A 86 -2.71 -0.39 34.60
C MET A 86 -2.87 -0.80 36.06
N ALA A 87 -3.78 -1.75 36.32
CA ALA A 87 -4.03 -2.29 37.67
C ALA A 87 -3.08 -3.44 38.07
N ASP A 88 -2.20 -3.93 37.17
CA ASP A 88 -1.27 -5.04 37.49
C ASP A 88 -0.18 -4.60 38.51
N ALA A 89 0.19 -5.52 39.37
CA ALA A 89 1.29 -5.31 40.36
C ALA A 89 2.68 -5.25 39.68
N ASP A 90 2.85 -5.83 38.49
CA ASP A 90 4.08 -5.69 37.70
C ASP A 90 4.12 -4.30 37.05
N VAL A 91 5.05 -3.49 37.51
CA VAL A 91 5.22 -2.10 37.04
C VAL A 91 5.45 -1.99 35.52
N ARG A 92 5.98 -3.04 34.90
CA ARG A 92 6.19 -3.10 33.44
C ARG A 92 4.86 -3.25 32.70
N ILE A 93 3.99 -4.13 33.23
CA ILE A 93 2.64 -4.34 32.66
C ILE A 93 1.77 -3.10 32.88
N ALA A 94 1.85 -2.50 34.09
CA ALA A 94 1.16 -1.24 34.37
C ALA A 94 1.60 -0.13 33.39
N ALA A 95 2.90 0.01 33.13
CA ALA A 95 3.43 0.96 32.17
C ALA A 95 2.94 0.69 30.73
N LEU A 96 2.79 -0.58 30.32
CA LEU A 96 2.17 -0.93 29.03
C LEU A 96 0.71 -0.47 28.93
N GLY A 97 -0.06 -0.60 30.02
CA GLY A 97 -1.43 -0.10 30.09
C GLY A 97 -1.49 1.41 29.92
N GLU A 98 -0.59 2.17 30.56
CA GLU A 98 -0.49 3.61 30.39
C GLU A 98 -0.06 3.99 28.96
N ILE A 99 0.88 3.25 28.36
CA ILE A 99 1.31 3.43 26.96
C ILE A 99 0.11 3.26 26.02
N LEU A 100 -0.66 2.19 26.16
CA LEU A 100 -1.85 1.92 25.35
C LEU A 100 -2.89 3.03 25.51
N LYS A 101 -3.14 3.48 26.75
CA LYS A 101 -4.07 4.58 27.05
C LYS A 101 -3.64 5.90 26.41
N VAL A 102 -2.38 6.31 26.58
CA VAL A 102 -1.83 7.52 25.97
C VAL A 102 -1.94 7.46 24.45
N TYR A 103 -1.70 6.29 23.84
CA TYR A 103 -1.84 6.10 22.40
C TYR A 103 -3.29 6.28 21.95
N GLN A 104 -4.25 5.64 22.60
CA GLN A 104 -5.69 5.80 22.31
C GLN A 104 -6.15 7.24 22.45
N ASP A 105 -5.64 7.98 23.47
CA ASP A 105 -5.94 9.40 23.66
C ASP A 105 -5.41 10.23 22.49
N ILE A 106 -4.19 9.96 22.00
CA ILE A 106 -3.61 10.63 20.82
C ILE A 106 -4.49 10.40 19.58
N LEU A 107 -4.93 9.17 19.32
CA LEU A 107 -5.81 8.86 18.20
C LEU A 107 -7.13 9.62 18.32
N SER A 108 -7.75 9.60 19.48
CA SER A 108 -9.04 10.26 19.76
C SER A 108 -8.94 11.79 19.63
N GLU A 109 -7.97 12.42 20.26
CA GLU A 109 -7.73 13.87 20.24
C GLU A 109 -7.56 14.41 18.80
N ASN A 110 -6.92 13.61 17.93
CA ASN A 110 -6.60 14.00 16.57
C ASN A 110 -7.53 13.41 15.52
N ASN A 111 -8.58 12.68 15.93
CA ASN A 111 -9.54 12.00 15.05
C ASN A 111 -8.82 11.08 14.04
N LEU A 112 -7.94 10.22 14.57
CA LEU A 112 -7.10 9.31 13.79
C LEU A 112 -7.52 7.86 14.03
N MET A 113 -7.25 7.02 13.04
CA MET A 113 -7.36 5.57 13.12
C MET A 113 -6.15 4.92 12.48
N ASP A 114 -5.55 3.94 13.13
CA ASP A 114 -4.62 3.01 12.51
C ASP A 114 -5.34 1.72 12.09
N PHE A 115 -4.60 0.78 11.54
CA PHE A 115 -5.16 -0.50 11.07
C PHE A 115 -5.82 -1.30 12.21
N SER A 116 -5.22 -1.36 13.38
CA SER A 116 -5.79 -2.06 14.53
C SER A 116 -7.05 -1.35 15.04
N ALA A 117 -7.03 -0.01 15.08
CA ALA A 117 -8.17 0.80 15.50
C ALA A 117 -9.37 0.67 14.56
N ILE A 118 -9.16 0.50 13.24
CA ILE A 118 -10.24 0.23 12.28
C ILE A 118 -11.01 -1.04 12.67
N GLN A 119 -10.30 -2.10 13.00
CA GLN A 119 -10.92 -3.37 13.36
C GLN A 119 -11.61 -3.30 14.72
N THR A 120 -10.94 -2.68 15.72
CA THR A 120 -11.51 -2.55 17.07
C THR A 120 -12.75 -1.66 17.09
N GLU A 121 -12.77 -0.57 16.34
CA GLU A 121 -13.93 0.33 16.22
C GLU A 121 -15.11 -0.37 15.52
N ALA A 122 -14.84 -1.12 14.43
CA ALA A 122 -15.88 -1.90 13.75
C ALA A 122 -16.45 -2.99 14.68
N TYR A 123 -15.57 -3.70 15.40
CA TYR A 123 -16.01 -4.70 16.37
C TYR A 123 -16.86 -4.07 17.49
N TRP A 124 -16.43 -2.95 18.04
CA TRP A 124 -17.17 -2.21 19.05
C TRP A 124 -18.52 -1.73 18.52
N LEU A 125 -18.58 -1.14 17.34
CA LEU A 125 -19.80 -0.71 16.68
C LEU A 125 -20.82 -1.87 16.56
N LEU A 126 -20.38 -2.99 16.02
CA LEU A 126 -21.24 -4.14 15.77
C LEU A 126 -21.70 -4.85 17.06
N THR A 127 -20.92 -4.80 18.13
CA THR A 127 -21.30 -5.39 19.42
C THR A 127 -22.22 -4.50 20.23
N ASN A 128 -22.15 -3.18 20.08
CA ASN A 128 -22.95 -2.24 20.87
C ASN A 128 -24.23 -1.78 20.14
N TYR A 129 -24.32 -1.97 18.82
CA TYR A 129 -25.48 -1.59 18.02
C TYR A 129 -26.05 -2.80 17.27
N PRO A 130 -26.92 -3.60 17.91
CA PRO A 130 -27.47 -4.83 17.31
C PRO A 130 -28.23 -4.61 16.01
N ASP A 131 -28.85 -3.44 15.83
CA ASP A 131 -29.60 -3.11 14.61
C ASP A 131 -28.65 -2.98 13.40
N VAL A 132 -27.49 -2.38 13.57
CA VAL A 132 -26.44 -2.31 12.54
C VAL A 132 -25.95 -3.71 12.18
N LEU A 133 -25.73 -4.55 13.18
CA LEU A 133 -25.31 -5.93 12.97
C LEU A 133 -26.38 -6.73 12.22
N ALA A 134 -27.68 -6.57 12.59
CA ALA A 134 -28.80 -7.24 11.94
C ALA A 134 -28.93 -6.82 10.47
N GLU A 135 -28.76 -5.52 10.18
CA GLU A 135 -28.73 -5.02 8.80
C GLU A 135 -27.64 -5.69 7.98
N LEU A 136 -26.40 -5.74 8.49
CA LEU A 136 -25.28 -6.37 7.80
C LEU A 136 -25.49 -7.87 7.58
N ARG A 137 -26.02 -8.60 8.58
CA ARG A 137 -26.35 -10.03 8.47
C ARG A 137 -27.44 -10.31 7.44
N SER A 138 -28.37 -9.38 7.25
CA SER A 138 -29.38 -9.50 6.19
C SER A 138 -28.78 -9.44 4.78
N LYS A 139 -27.69 -8.70 4.63
CA LYS A 139 -26.96 -8.50 3.35
C LYS A 139 -25.88 -9.57 3.12
N ILE A 140 -25.18 -10.01 4.17
CA ILE A 140 -24.06 -10.96 4.09
C ILE A 140 -24.58 -12.36 4.43
N ARG A 141 -24.75 -13.20 3.39
CA ARG A 141 -25.24 -14.59 3.54
C ARG A 141 -24.14 -15.64 3.49
N TYR A 142 -23.01 -15.33 2.86
CA TYR A 142 -21.86 -16.21 2.69
C TYR A 142 -20.59 -15.43 2.96
N ILE A 143 -19.66 -16.04 3.68
CA ILE A 143 -18.36 -15.46 4.00
C ILE A 143 -17.29 -16.41 3.47
N MET A 144 -16.38 -15.91 2.66
CA MET A 144 -15.24 -16.66 2.16
C MET A 144 -13.95 -15.91 2.53
N ILE A 145 -13.02 -16.60 3.17
CA ILE A 145 -11.77 -16.01 3.66
C ILE A 145 -10.60 -16.86 3.18
N ASP A 146 -9.71 -16.22 2.47
CA ASP A 146 -8.43 -16.80 2.06
C ASP A 146 -7.34 -16.50 3.09
N GLU A 147 -6.24 -17.24 3.06
CA GLU A 147 -5.08 -17.11 3.97
C GLU A 147 -5.49 -17.07 5.46
N TYR A 148 -6.45 -17.92 5.86
CA TYR A 148 -7.04 -17.84 7.20
C TYR A 148 -6.04 -18.08 8.34
N GLN A 149 -4.91 -18.74 8.09
CA GLN A 149 -3.82 -18.94 9.04
C GLN A 149 -3.12 -17.62 9.46
N ASP A 150 -3.32 -16.53 8.70
CA ASP A 150 -2.74 -15.22 9.00
C ASP A 150 -3.70 -14.31 9.79
N THR A 151 -4.86 -14.82 10.17
CA THR A 151 -5.82 -14.05 10.94
C THR A 151 -5.43 -13.96 12.41
N ASN A 152 -5.69 -12.78 13.00
CA ASN A 152 -5.55 -12.53 14.44
C ASN A 152 -6.86 -12.75 15.20
N TYR A 153 -6.84 -12.51 16.53
CA TYR A 153 -8.00 -12.75 17.38
C TYR A 153 -9.22 -11.91 16.99
N ILE A 154 -9.06 -10.59 16.80
CA ILE A 154 -10.18 -9.71 16.46
C ILE A 154 -10.79 -10.04 15.09
N GLN A 155 -9.99 -10.45 14.12
CA GLN A 155 -10.45 -10.85 12.80
C GLN A 155 -11.32 -12.12 12.90
N GLU A 156 -10.90 -13.10 13.68
CA GLU A 156 -11.73 -14.27 13.96
C GLU A 156 -13.05 -13.87 14.62
N GLN A 157 -13.03 -12.96 15.61
CA GLN A 157 -14.25 -12.49 16.25
C GLN A 157 -15.19 -11.80 15.26
N LEU A 158 -14.68 -10.97 14.36
CA LEU A 158 -15.46 -10.31 13.32
C LEU A 158 -16.10 -11.33 12.36
N VAL A 159 -15.37 -12.37 11.95
CA VAL A 159 -15.88 -13.44 11.07
C VAL A 159 -17.12 -14.10 11.68
N PHE A 160 -17.03 -14.52 12.94
CA PHE A 160 -18.16 -15.17 13.62
C PHE A 160 -19.28 -14.20 13.95
N LEU A 161 -18.95 -12.92 14.18
CA LEU A 161 -19.95 -11.88 14.37
C LEU A 161 -20.79 -11.68 13.09
N PHE A 162 -20.16 -11.62 11.91
CA PHE A 162 -20.87 -11.55 10.63
C PHE A 162 -21.62 -12.84 10.30
N GLY A 163 -21.01 -14.00 10.56
CA GLY A 163 -21.59 -15.31 10.27
C GLY A 163 -22.91 -15.61 10.99
N GLY A 164 -23.11 -14.98 12.17
CA GLY A 164 -24.34 -15.11 12.94
C GLY A 164 -24.78 -16.57 13.17
N GLU A 165 -26.09 -16.80 13.14
CA GLU A 165 -26.65 -18.12 13.32
C GLU A 165 -26.48 -19.03 12.09
N HIS A 166 -26.40 -18.45 10.89
CA HIS A 166 -26.30 -19.21 9.64
C HIS A 166 -24.94 -19.88 9.44
N LYS A 167 -23.87 -19.30 10.02
CA LYS A 167 -22.49 -19.80 9.96
C LYS A 167 -22.05 -20.27 8.57
N ASN A 168 -22.56 -19.66 7.49
CA ASN A 168 -22.14 -19.97 6.11
C ASN A 168 -20.74 -19.41 5.85
N ILE A 169 -19.75 -20.04 6.45
CA ILE A 169 -18.35 -19.56 6.44
C ILE A 169 -17.50 -20.62 5.76
N CYS A 170 -16.75 -20.19 4.75
CA CYS A 170 -15.72 -20.98 4.10
C CYS A 170 -14.38 -20.31 4.33
N VAL A 171 -13.42 -21.05 4.89
CA VAL A 171 -12.06 -20.55 5.08
C VAL A 171 -11.09 -21.42 4.30
N VAL A 172 -10.10 -20.81 3.70
CA VAL A 172 -9.01 -21.48 2.99
C VAL A 172 -7.69 -21.03 3.61
N GLY A 173 -6.73 -21.93 3.74
CA GLY A 173 -5.42 -21.59 4.27
C GLY A 173 -4.50 -22.79 4.43
N ASP A 174 -3.25 -22.51 4.72
CA ASP A 174 -2.20 -23.47 4.94
C ASP A 174 -1.45 -23.16 6.24
N ASP A 175 -1.61 -24.00 7.25
CA ASP A 175 -0.97 -23.84 8.56
C ASP A 175 0.57 -23.87 8.49
N ASP A 176 1.15 -24.48 7.44
CA ASP A 176 2.58 -24.45 7.18
C ASP A 176 3.09 -23.13 6.61
N GLN A 177 2.18 -22.22 6.18
CA GLN A 177 2.50 -20.90 5.67
C GLN A 177 2.12 -19.76 6.63
N GLY A 178 1.86 -20.06 7.91
CA GLY A 178 1.57 -19.05 8.94
C GLY A 178 2.83 -18.29 9.34
N LEU A 179 3.10 -17.12 8.75
CA LEU A 179 4.33 -16.33 8.93
C LEU A 179 4.16 -15.07 9.77
N TYR A 180 2.92 -14.59 9.98
CA TYR A 180 2.65 -13.27 10.53
C TYR A 180 2.36 -13.25 12.03
N ARG A 181 2.92 -14.20 12.81
CA ARG A 181 2.80 -14.22 14.27
C ARG A 181 3.25 -12.90 14.90
N PHE A 182 4.31 -12.26 14.38
CA PHE A 182 4.80 -10.99 14.88
C PHE A 182 3.82 -9.81 14.66
N ARG A 183 2.76 -10.04 13.87
CA ARG A 183 1.62 -9.14 13.69
C ARG A 183 0.34 -9.67 14.38
N GLY A 184 0.47 -10.51 15.39
CA GLY A 184 -0.66 -11.06 16.13
C GLY A 184 -1.41 -12.21 15.46
N ALA A 185 -1.01 -12.65 14.26
CA ALA A 185 -1.62 -13.81 13.62
C ALA A 185 -1.41 -15.09 14.42
N THR A 186 -2.41 -15.96 14.41
CA THR A 186 -2.34 -17.24 15.13
C THR A 186 -2.88 -18.39 14.28
N ILE A 187 -2.05 -19.40 14.07
CA ILE A 187 -2.45 -20.62 13.37
C ILE A 187 -3.55 -21.41 14.11
N ARG A 188 -3.77 -21.10 15.39
CA ARG A 188 -4.90 -21.65 16.14
C ARG A 188 -6.21 -21.47 15.39
N ASN A 189 -6.40 -20.30 14.77
CA ASN A 189 -7.64 -19.96 14.10
C ASN A 189 -7.98 -20.98 13.01
N ILE A 190 -7.02 -21.43 12.21
CA ILE A 190 -7.26 -22.45 11.19
C ILE A 190 -7.31 -23.86 11.77
N LEU A 191 -6.42 -24.20 12.71
CA LEU A 191 -6.37 -25.54 13.29
C LEU A 191 -7.56 -25.86 14.16
N GLU A 192 -8.09 -24.89 14.92
CA GLU A 192 -9.25 -25.02 15.78
C GLU A 192 -10.57 -24.58 15.12
N PHE A 193 -10.55 -24.19 13.84
CA PHE A 193 -11.76 -23.71 13.15
C PHE A 193 -12.92 -24.70 13.21
N PRO A 194 -12.72 -26.01 12.98
CA PRO A 194 -13.81 -26.99 13.08
C PRO A 194 -14.45 -27.06 14.47
N ASN A 195 -13.69 -26.75 15.53
CA ASN A 195 -14.16 -26.80 16.91
C ASN A 195 -15.11 -25.65 17.27
N LYS A 196 -15.31 -24.69 16.36
CA LYS A 196 -16.28 -23.59 16.49
C LYS A 196 -17.70 -23.95 16.07
N PHE A 197 -17.88 -25.16 15.55
CA PHE A 197 -19.14 -25.65 15.01
C PHE A 197 -19.57 -26.89 15.77
N ASP A 198 -20.86 -27.18 15.75
CA ASP A 198 -21.40 -28.43 16.30
C ASP A 198 -21.00 -29.63 15.43
N ALA A 199 -21.05 -30.81 16.01
CA ALA A 199 -20.59 -32.00 15.31
C ALA A 199 -21.36 -32.24 14.00
N GLY A 200 -20.65 -32.26 12.88
CA GLY A 200 -21.19 -32.43 11.53
C GLY A 200 -21.56 -31.16 10.79
N GLU A 201 -21.45 -29.97 11.40
CA GLU A 201 -21.72 -28.68 10.74
C GLU A 201 -20.52 -28.15 9.95
N CYS A 202 -19.31 -28.53 10.32
CA CYS A 202 -18.09 -28.12 9.62
C CYS A 202 -17.51 -29.29 8.83
N LYS A 203 -17.28 -29.07 7.53
CA LYS A 203 -16.59 -30.01 6.65
C LYS A 203 -15.17 -29.54 6.36
N VAL A 204 -14.18 -30.34 6.74
CA VAL A 204 -12.79 -30.12 6.38
C VAL A 204 -12.49 -30.83 5.06
N ILE A 205 -11.92 -30.11 4.10
CA ILE A 205 -11.55 -30.63 2.78
C ILE A 205 -10.06 -30.40 2.59
N PRO A 206 -9.21 -31.44 2.69
CA PRO A 206 -7.78 -31.31 2.44
C PRO A 206 -7.52 -31.15 0.94
N LEU A 207 -6.76 -30.13 0.56
CA LEU A 207 -6.25 -29.89 -0.79
C LEU A 207 -4.78 -30.28 -0.80
N VAL A 208 -4.50 -31.56 -1.05
CA VAL A 208 -3.13 -32.11 -0.94
C VAL A 208 -2.38 -32.13 -2.26
N ILE A 209 -3.07 -31.97 -3.40
CA ILE A 209 -2.42 -32.02 -4.72
C ILE A 209 -1.84 -30.64 -5.05
N ASN A 210 -0.52 -30.58 -5.27
CA ASN A 210 0.19 -29.38 -5.71
C ASN A 210 0.30 -29.33 -7.23
N TYR A 211 -0.28 -28.29 -7.85
CA TYR A 211 -0.25 -28.06 -9.30
C TYR A 211 0.85 -27.08 -9.73
N ARG A 212 1.56 -26.46 -8.78
CA ARG A 212 2.57 -25.42 -9.02
C ARG A 212 3.94 -26.02 -9.31
N SER A 213 4.42 -26.82 -8.39
CA SER A 213 5.84 -27.19 -8.28
C SER A 213 6.15 -28.54 -8.92
N ASN A 214 7.39 -28.70 -9.36
CA ASN A 214 7.95 -30.00 -9.75
C ASN A 214 7.88 -30.98 -8.58
N SER A 215 7.78 -32.28 -8.85
CA SER A 215 7.71 -33.36 -7.86
C SER A 215 8.85 -33.32 -6.85
N ASP A 216 10.10 -33.14 -7.32
CA ASP A 216 11.27 -33.12 -6.43
C ASP A 216 11.20 -31.96 -5.42
N ILE A 217 10.64 -30.82 -5.83
CA ILE A 217 10.46 -29.67 -4.95
C ILE A 217 9.40 -29.98 -3.90
N VAL A 218 8.31 -30.63 -4.30
CA VAL A 218 7.25 -31.07 -3.38
C VAL A 218 7.80 -32.07 -2.36
N ASP A 219 8.55 -33.04 -2.79
CA ASP A 219 9.17 -34.04 -1.93
C ASP A 219 10.18 -33.41 -0.97
N PHE A 220 10.97 -32.44 -1.46
CA PHE A 220 11.95 -31.71 -0.66
C PHE A 220 11.32 -30.91 0.48
N TYR A 221 10.28 -30.14 0.24
CA TYR A 221 9.66 -29.38 1.34
C TYR A 221 8.83 -30.27 2.27
N ASN A 222 8.28 -31.41 1.79
CA ASN A 222 7.71 -32.41 2.67
C ASN A 222 8.79 -33.01 3.61
N GLN A 223 9.94 -33.35 3.06
CA GLN A 223 11.10 -33.84 3.85
C GLN A 223 11.55 -32.77 4.86
N TRP A 224 11.64 -31.51 4.46
CA TRP A 224 11.93 -30.38 5.36
C TRP A 224 11.01 -30.38 6.58
N MET A 225 9.69 -30.53 6.38
CA MET A 225 8.70 -30.47 7.45
C MET A 225 8.77 -31.67 8.41
N VAL A 226 9.25 -32.82 7.98
CA VAL A 226 9.38 -34.01 8.85
C VAL A 226 10.72 -34.05 9.60
N THR A 227 11.74 -33.30 9.19
CA THR A 227 13.04 -33.24 9.88
C THR A 227 12.93 -32.74 11.34
N THR A 228 11.82 -32.07 11.64
CA THR A 228 11.52 -31.59 13.00
C THR A 228 11.23 -32.73 13.99
N ASP A 229 10.80 -33.89 13.52
CA ASP A 229 10.46 -35.05 14.36
C ASP A 229 11.69 -35.83 14.84
N GLY A 230 12.87 -35.49 14.34
CA GLY A 230 14.13 -36.14 14.74
C GLY A 230 14.52 -35.88 16.20
N ALA A 231 15.18 -36.84 16.85
CA ALA A 231 15.65 -36.73 18.24
C ALA A 231 16.58 -35.51 18.49
N ARG A 232 17.07 -34.88 17.42
CA ARG A 232 18.02 -33.77 17.43
C ARG A 232 17.36 -32.42 17.79
N PHE A 233 16.07 -32.20 17.43
CA PHE A 233 15.35 -30.96 17.63
C PHE A 233 14.23 -31.14 18.65
N ARG A 234 14.29 -31.56 19.72
CA ARG A 234 13.41 -31.75 20.89
C ARG A 234 12.00 -31.15 20.91
N PHE A 235 11.44 -30.60 19.82
CA PHE A 235 10.07 -30.15 19.77
C PHE A 235 9.19 -31.09 18.96
N ARG A 236 7.88 -31.11 19.28
CA ARG A 236 6.92 -31.99 18.64
C ARG A 236 5.93 -31.15 17.83
N TRP A 237 5.96 -31.34 16.56
CA TRP A 237 5.19 -30.62 15.57
C TRP A 237 3.71 -31.04 15.53
N ARG A 238 3.39 -32.34 15.71
CA ARG A 238 2.12 -33.00 15.42
C ARG A 238 0.88 -32.36 16.06
N LYS A 239 0.97 -31.74 17.22
CA LYS A 239 -0.16 -31.09 17.87
C LYS A 239 -0.48 -29.69 17.30
N PHE A 240 0.45 -29.11 16.55
CA PHE A 240 0.45 -27.73 16.11
C PHE A 240 0.51 -27.60 14.59
N ARG A 241 0.11 -28.69 13.89
CA ARG A 241 0.08 -28.81 12.45
C ARG A 241 -0.98 -29.83 12.05
N HIS A 242 -1.67 -29.61 10.94
CA HIS A 242 -2.51 -30.65 10.33
C HIS A 242 -1.62 -31.80 9.85
N ASP A 243 -2.09 -33.03 10.05
CA ASP A 243 -1.43 -34.21 9.50
C ASP A 243 -1.71 -34.28 8.00
N LYS A 244 -0.72 -33.86 7.23
CA LYS A 244 -0.82 -33.78 5.76
C LYS A 244 0.54 -34.06 5.12
N THR A 245 0.50 -34.67 3.94
CA THR A 245 1.59 -34.78 2.98
C THR A 245 1.09 -34.19 1.67
N ILE A 246 1.85 -33.28 1.09
CA ILE A 246 1.49 -32.67 -0.19
C ILE A 246 1.95 -33.61 -1.31
N GLU A 247 1.04 -33.87 -2.23
CA GLU A 247 1.29 -34.77 -3.37
C GLU A 247 1.52 -33.94 -4.63
N PRO A 248 2.57 -34.24 -5.42
CA PRO A 248 2.76 -33.55 -6.69
C PRO A 248 1.69 -33.96 -7.69
N HIS A 249 1.18 -33.01 -8.48
CA HIS A 249 0.42 -33.34 -9.67
C HIS A 249 1.33 -34.06 -10.66
N GLU A 250 0.78 -35.04 -11.43
CA GLU A 250 1.55 -35.78 -12.44
C GLU A 250 2.24 -34.83 -13.40
N LYS A 251 3.56 -34.77 -13.31
CA LYS A 251 4.43 -34.03 -14.23
C LYS A 251 5.40 -35.01 -14.87
N PRO A 252 5.86 -34.77 -16.10
CA PRO A 252 6.88 -35.59 -16.73
C PRO A 252 8.09 -35.72 -15.78
N ALA A 253 8.53 -36.94 -15.53
CA ALA A 253 9.73 -37.14 -14.73
C ALA A 253 10.94 -36.54 -15.46
N LEU A 254 11.66 -35.64 -14.81
CA LEU A 254 12.96 -35.16 -15.25
C LEU A 254 14.03 -36.19 -14.80
N HIS A 255 15.10 -36.33 -15.58
CA HIS A 255 16.26 -37.09 -15.14
C HIS A 255 17.16 -36.24 -14.23
N SER A 256 17.16 -34.94 -14.48
CA SER A 256 17.84 -33.92 -13.67
C SER A 256 17.06 -33.57 -12.41
N PRO A 257 17.68 -33.50 -11.23
CA PRO A 257 16.99 -33.12 -9.99
C PRO A 257 16.55 -31.65 -10.06
N ALA A 258 15.30 -31.37 -9.64
CA ALA A 258 14.76 -30.02 -9.61
C ALA A 258 15.11 -29.26 -8.31
N VAL A 259 15.81 -29.90 -7.36
CA VAL A 259 16.37 -29.27 -6.16
C VAL A 259 17.88 -29.54 -6.12
N VAL A 260 18.64 -28.45 -6.16
CA VAL A 260 20.10 -28.51 -6.25
C VAL A 260 20.75 -27.52 -5.29
N LYS A 261 22.04 -27.71 -5.03
CA LYS A 261 22.84 -26.71 -4.32
C LYS A 261 23.85 -26.04 -5.25
N LEU A 262 24.15 -24.77 -4.92
CA LEU A 262 25.18 -23.96 -5.55
C LEU A 262 25.97 -23.25 -4.45
N SER A 263 27.18 -23.68 -4.18
CA SER A 263 27.99 -23.19 -3.07
C SER A 263 29.45 -23.00 -3.43
N SER A 264 30.15 -22.22 -2.63
CA SER A 264 31.60 -22.16 -2.58
C SER A 264 32.10 -22.52 -1.17
N GLU A 265 33.36 -22.93 -1.03
CA GLU A 265 33.98 -23.22 0.26
C GLU A 265 34.83 -22.05 0.75
N ASN A 266 34.32 -21.34 1.81
CA ASN A 266 35.05 -20.23 2.48
C ASN A 266 35.45 -19.06 1.58
N ASP A 267 34.89 -18.91 0.39
CA ASP A 267 35.18 -17.84 -0.55
C ASP A 267 33.87 -17.12 -1.01
N GLU A 268 33.69 -15.87 -0.57
CA GLU A 268 32.51 -15.08 -0.92
C GLU A 268 32.57 -14.60 -2.37
N ASP A 269 33.75 -14.38 -2.91
CA ASP A 269 33.94 -13.90 -4.29
C ASP A 269 33.70 -15.04 -5.28
N GLU A 270 34.22 -16.28 -5.02
CA GLU A 270 33.88 -17.45 -5.80
C GLU A 270 32.39 -17.75 -5.78
N TRP A 271 31.73 -17.59 -4.62
CA TRP A 271 30.28 -17.74 -4.52
C TRP A 271 29.51 -16.76 -5.40
N HIS A 272 29.93 -15.48 -5.45
CA HIS A 272 29.34 -14.48 -6.34
C HIS A 272 29.53 -14.86 -7.82
N GLU A 273 30.72 -15.34 -8.18
CA GLU A 273 31.06 -15.77 -9.54
C GLU A 273 30.21 -16.96 -10.00
N LYS A 274 30.01 -17.96 -9.13
CA LYS A 274 29.14 -19.11 -9.42
C LYS A 274 27.69 -18.71 -9.65
N ILE A 275 27.16 -17.79 -8.84
CA ILE A 275 25.81 -17.24 -9.06
C ILE A 275 25.73 -16.51 -10.40
N LEU A 276 26.72 -15.69 -10.73
CA LEU A 276 26.77 -14.99 -12.00
C LEU A 276 26.82 -15.98 -13.17
N ALA A 277 27.70 -16.98 -13.12
CA ALA A 277 27.82 -18.01 -14.14
C ALA A 277 26.52 -18.80 -14.33
N PHE A 278 25.81 -19.12 -13.25
CA PHE A 278 24.50 -19.74 -13.30
C PHE A 278 23.49 -18.89 -14.09
N ILE A 279 23.34 -17.61 -13.76
CA ILE A 279 22.39 -16.72 -14.46
C ILE A 279 22.80 -16.55 -15.93
N GLN A 280 24.08 -16.34 -16.21
CA GLN A 280 24.59 -16.22 -17.57
C GLN A 280 24.41 -17.51 -18.39
N GLY A 281 24.57 -18.67 -17.76
CA GLY A 281 24.31 -19.98 -18.34
C GLY A 281 22.86 -20.15 -18.78
N LEU A 282 21.92 -19.72 -17.95
CA LEU A 282 20.47 -19.71 -18.27
C LEU A 282 20.13 -18.79 -19.46
N VAL A 283 20.76 -17.63 -19.53
CA VAL A 283 20.58 -16.69 -20.65
C VAL A 283 21.19 -17.25 -21.93
N SER A 284 22.43 -17.72 -21.87
CA SER A 284 23.15 -18.21 -23.06
C SER A 284 22.56 -19.48 -23.65
N SER A 285 21.95 -20.32 -22.83
CA SER A 285 21.22 -21.52 -23.26
C SER A 285 19.82 -21.21 -23.85
N GLY A 286 19.38 -19.93 -23.81
CA GLY A 286 18.03 -19.50 -24.25
C GLY A 286 16.90 -20.00 -23.35
N LYS A 287 17.22 -20.53 -22.17
CA LYS A 287 16.24 -21.04 -21.20
C LYS A 287 15.52 -19.92 -20.45
N LEU A 288 16.21 -18.79 -20.22
CA LEU A 288 15.65 -17.62 -19.57
C LEU A 288 15.18 -16.62 -20.64
N THR A 289 13.90 -16.29 -20.60
CA THR A 289 13.31 -15.27 -21.48
C THR A 289 13.29 -13.88 -20.82
N ASP A 290 13.29 -13.83 -19.48
CA ASP A 290 13.37 -12.60 -18.70
C ASP A 290 14.03 -12.90 -17.34
N TYR A 291 14.84 -11.96 -16.85
CA TYR A 291 15.48 -12.07 -15.54
C TYR A 291 14.47 -12.15 -14.37
N ASN A 292 13.25 -11.61 -14.53
CA ASN A 292 12.21 -11.68 -13.50
C ASN A 292 11.72 -13.10 -13.19
N GLN A 293 12.07 -14.08 -14.03
CA GLN A 293 11.82 -15.50 -13.80
C GLN A 293 12.65 -16.06 -12.62
N ILE A 294 13.67 -15.33 -12.16
CA ILE A 294 14.53 -15.71 -11.03
C ILE A 294 14.21 -14.85 -9.82
N ALA A 295 13.91 -15.52 -8.70
CA ALA A 295 13.79 -14.85 -7.40
C ALA A 295 14.85 -15.37 -6.42
N PHE A 296 15.59 -14.45 -5.83
CA PHE A 296 16.46 -14.71 -4.68
C PHE A 296 15.69 -14.41 -3.40
N LEU A 297 15.58 -15.40 -2.52
CA LEU A 297 14.85 -15.28 -1.27
C LEU A 297 15.83 -15.25 -0.08
N PHE A 298 15.66 -14.20 0.72
CA PHE A 298 16.49 -13.92 1.90
C PHE A 298 15.63 -13.81 3.16
N ASN A 299 16.24 -14.01 4.32
CA ASN A 299 15.59 -13.62 5.58
C ASN A 299 15.49 -12.10 5.73
N SER A 300 16.49 -11.36 5.23
CA SER A 300 16.51 -9.90 5.19
C SER A 300 17.31 -9.42 3.98
N VAL A 301 16.75 -8.52 3.20
CA VAL A 301 17.42 -7.87 2.05
C VAL A 301 18.33 -6.71 2.46
N LYS A 302 18.29 -6.29 3.73
CA LYS A 302 19.14 -5.21 4.27
C LYS A 302 20.51 -5.71 4.74
N HIS A 303 20.74 -7.02 4.73
CA HIS A 303 22.02 -7.57 5.16
C HIS A 303 23.14 -7.22 4.18
N GLN A 304 24.32 -6.85 4.70
CA GLN A 304 25.48 -6.42 3.89
C GLN A 304 25.88 -7.42 2.80
N ARG A 305 25.81 -8.73 3.09
CA ARG A 305 26.08 -9.80 2.12
C ARG A 305 25.14 -9.72 0.90
N VAL A 306 23.84 -9.48 1.13
CA VAL A 306 22.85 -9.36 0.07
C VAL A 306 23.13 -8.13 -0.79
N THR A 307 23.47 -7.00 -0.14
CA THR A 307 23.84 -5.78 -0.85
C THR A 307 25.11 -5.93 -1.68
N LYS A 308 26.10 -6.69 -1.20
CA LYS A 308 27.32 -7.00 -1.97
C LYS A 308 27.01 -7.84 -3.21
N LEU A 309 26.24 -8.93 -3.05
CA LEU A 309 25.83 -9.77 -4.17
C LEU A 309 25.06 -8.96 -5.21
N ALA A 310 24.09 -8.13 -4.78
CA ALA A 310 23.32 -7.29 -5.69
C ALA A 310 24.22 -6.33 -6.49
N ARG A 311 25.16 -5.66 -5.84
CA ARG A 311 26.13 -4.78 -6.51
C ARG A 311 27.04 -5.53 -7.48
N PHE A 312 27.47 -6.73 -7.10
CA PHE A 312 28.29 -7.56 -7.96
C PHE A 312 27.53 -7.96 -9.24
N LEU A 313 26.29 -8.41 -9.12
CA LEU A 313 25.45 -8.73 -10.27
C LEU A 313 25.21 -7.51 -11.16
N GLU A 314 24.91 -6.34 -10.58
CA GLU A 314 24.72 -5.10 -11.31
C GLU A 314 25.98 -4.64 -12.03
N SER A 315 27.15 -4.77 -11.43
CA SER A 315 28.44 -4.45 -12.08
C SER A 315 28.73 -5.37 -13.28
N ASN A 316 28.09 -6.53 -13.34
CA ASN A 316 28.17 -7.50 -14.44
C ASN A 316 26.94 -7.45 -15.39
N GLY A 317 26.16 -6.39 -15.34
CA GLY A 317 25.06 -6.14 -16.28
C GLY A 317 23.75 -6.86 -15.94
N ILE A 318 23.63 -7.49 -14.78
CA ILE A 318 22.38 -8.13 -14.32
C ILE A 318 21.71 -7.21 -13.31
N ASN A 319 20.60 -6.59 -13.71
CA ASN A 319 19.87 -5.68 -12.86
C ASN A 319 19.16 -6.39 -11.71
N VAL A 320 19.21 -5.81 -10.52
CA VAL A 320 18.57 -6.33 -9.32
C VAL A 320 17.43 -5.41 -8.89
N TYR A 321 16.25 -5.97 -8.70
CA TYR A 321 15.09 -5.29 -8.14
C TYR A 321 14.92 -5.65 -6.67
N SER A 322 15.12 -4.69 -5.77
CA SER A 322 14.95 -4.84 -4.33
C SER A 322 14.48 -3.51 -3.73
N PRO A 323 13.19 -3.15 -3.92
CA PRO A 323 12.67 -1.83 -3.58
C PRO A 323 12.66 -1.56 -2.06
N ARG A 324 12.71 -2.61 -1.25
CA ARG A 324 12.66 -2.52 0.22
C ARG A 324 14.05 -2.56 0.88
N SER A 325 15.10 -2.60 0.08
CA SER A 325 16.49 -2.58 0.57
C SER A 325 17.02 -1.14 0.67
N ASP A 326 18.07 -0.96 1.47
CA ASP A 326 18.81 0.31 1.54
C ASP A 326 19.45 0.70 0.18
N MET A 327 19.43 -0.20 -0.79
CA MET A 327 19.90 0.05 -2.16
C MET A 327 19.11 1.15 -2.88
N PHE A 328 17.83 1.34 -2.56
CA PHE A 328 17.00 2.40 -3.15
C PHE A 328 17.69 3.78 -3.06
N PHE A 329 18.16 4.14 -1.87
CA PHE A 329 18.86 5.42 -1.65
C PHE A 329 20.25 5.48 -2.25
N GLN A 330 20.82 4.35 -2.64
CA GLN A 330 22.13 4.28 -3.32
C GLN A 330 22.00 4.36 -4.84
N ARG A 331 20.79 4.30 -5.39
CA ARG A 331 20.55 4.38 -6.83
C ARG A 331 20.99 5.72 -7.39
N PRO A 332 21.69 5.75 -8.55
CA PRO A 332 22.24 6.99 -9.13
C PRO A 332 21.17 8.07 -9.35
N GLU A 333 20.01 7.69 -9.89
CA GLU A 333 18.90 8.59 -10.16
C GLU A 333 18.33 9.20 -8.87
N ILE A 334 18.26 8.44 -7.78
CA ILE A 334 17.77 8.91 -6.46
C ILE A 334 18.79 9.84 -5.82
N ARG A 335 20.07 9.45 -5.83
CA ARG A 335 21.15 10.28 -5.30
C ARG A 335 21.26 11.60 -6.04
N LEU A 336 21.07 11.59 -7.36
CA LEU A 336 21.06 12.79 -8.19
C LEU A 336 19.86 13.70 -7.84
N ILE A 337 18.63 13.17 -7.73
CA ILE A 337 17.47 13.94 -7.32
C ILE A 337 17.70 14.60 -5.94
N ILE A 338 18.16 13.82 -4.96
CA ILE A 338 18.43 14.33 -3.61
C ILE A 338 19.52 15.41 -3.64
N GLY A 339 20.62 15.18 -4.35
CA GLY A 339 21.71 16.15 -4.50
C GLY A 339 21.23 17.44 -5.15
N CYS A 340 20.47 17.35 -6.25
CA CYS A 340 19.89 18.52 -6.91
C CYS A 340 18.90 19.28 -6.00
N LEU A 341 18.04 18.56 -5.26
CA LEU A 341 17.17 19.18 -4.25
C LEU A 341 18.00 19.94 -3.19
N MET A 342 19.09 19.35 -2.69
CA MET A 342 19.95 20.03 -1.71
C MET A 342 20.54 21.31 -2.30
N LEU A 343 21.05 21.27 -3.52
CA LEU A 343 21.65 22.44 -4.19
C LEU A 343 20.64 23.58 -4.43
N MET A 344 19.35 23.24 -4.63
CA MET A 344 18.29 24.23 -4.72
C MET A 344 17.93 24.89 -3.37
N PHE A 345 18.46 24.38 -2.25
CA PHE A 345 18.23 24.92 -0.91
C PHE A 345 19.58 25.19 -0.20
N PRO A 346 20.33 26.26 -0.58
CA PRO A 346 21.67 26.50 -0.05
C PRO A 346 21.78 26.58 1.47
N LYS A 347 20.69 26.98 2.16
CA LYS A 347 20.66 26.98 3.63
C LYS A 347 20.68 25.57 4.24
N TYR A 348 20.19 24.57 3.52
CA TYR A 348 20.33 23.17 3.94
C TYR A 348 21.76 22.69 3.79
N VAL A 349 22.41 23.04 2.68
CA VAL A 349 23.82 22.71 2.44
C VAL A 349 24.71 23.32 3.53
N GLN A 350 24.53 24.61 3.82
CA GLN A 350 25.26 25.28 4.91
C GLN A 350 25.03 24.59 6.27
N GLY A 351 23.79 24.19 6.56
CA GLY A 351 23.49 23.46 7.79
C GLY A 351 24.12 22.07 7.85
N LEU A 352 24.29 21.38 6.71
CA LEU A 352 25.04 20.13 6.62
C LEU A 352 26.55 20.34 6.83
N GLU A 353 27.12 21.36 6.20
CA GLU A 353 28.54 21.69 6.33
C GLU A 353 28.89 22.05 7.78
N ASN A 354 28.04 22.85 8.44
CA ASN A 354 28.21 23.27 9.83
C ASN A 354 27.78 22.21 10.86
N GLN A 355 27.32 21.04 10.43
CA GLN A 355 26.78 19.96 11.29
C GLN A 355 25.68 20.45 12.28
N GLU A 356 24.80 21.34 11.80
CA GLU A 356 23.78 21.96 12.61
C GLU A 356 22.60 21.01 12.96
N TYR A 357 22.50 19.84 12.32
CA TYR A 357 21.38 18.90 12.46
C TYR A 357 21.68 17.82 13.49
N GLN A 358 21.39 18.09 14.74
CA GLN A 358 21.68 17.21 15.88
C GLN A 358 21.09 15.80 15.79
N PHE A 359 20.09 15.58 14.91
CA PHE A 359 19.43 14.30 14.76
C PHE A 359 20.02 13.44 13.63
N LEU A 360 20.93 13.96 12.85
CA LEU A 360 21.63 13.22 11.80
C LEU A 360 22.83 12.48 12.38
N THR A 361 22.97 11.22 12.02
CA THR A 361 24.16 10.43 12.33
C THR A 361 25.32 10.80 11.39
N PRO A 362 26.58 10.44 11.71
CA PRO A 362 27.71 10.61 10.78
C PRO A 362 27.48 9.94 9.43
N GLU A 363 26.71 8.85 9.39
CA GLU A 363 26.37 8.13 8.18
C GLU A 363 25.40 8.95 7.30
N HIS A 364 24.38 9.57 7.88
CA HIS A 364 23.50 10.49 7.17
C HIS A 364 24.26 11.66 6.57
N TYR A 365 25.17 12.28 7.32
CA TYR A 365 26.01 13.38 6.80
C TYR A 365 26.86 12.95 5.62
N ARG A 366 27.49 11.77 5.69
CA ARG A 366 28.25 11.21 4.57
C ARG A 366 27.39 10.98 3.34
N TYR A 367 26.20 10.42 3.55
CA TYR A 367 25.25 10.15 2.47
C TYR A 367 24.84 11.42 1.72
N TYR A 368 24.36 12.44 2.44
CA TYR A 368 23.94 13.69 1.79
C TYR A 368 25.08 14.45 1.13
N ARG A 369 26.26 14.45 1.72
CA ARG A 369 27.46 15.01 1.07
C ARG A 369 27.77 14.28 -0.23
N GLY A 370 27.74 12.94 -0.22
CA GLY A 370 27.94 12.15 -1.43
C GLY A 370 26.89 12.44 -2.50
N CYS A 371 25.61 12.62 -2.14
CA CYS A 371 24.58 13.03 -3.10
C CYS A 371 24.87 14.41 -3.72
N ILE A 372 25.34 15.37 -2.92
CA ILE A 372 25.73 16.71 -3.41
C ILE A 372 26.95 16.62 -4.34
N GLU A 373 27.94 15.79 -4.01
CA GLU A 373 29.13 15.55 -4.83
C GLU A 373 28.74 14.90 -6.17
N ASP A 374 27.87 13.90 -6.17
CA ASP A 374 27.36 13.26 -7.39
C ASP A 374 26.59 14.24 -8.27
N ALA A 375 25.73 15.08 -7.68
CA ALA A 375 25.02 16.11 -8.41
C ALA A 375 25.97 17.16 -8.99
N ASN A 376 26.97 17.64 -8.24
CA ASN A 376 27.95 18.59 -8.73
C ASN A 376 28.80 18.01 -9.88
N LYS A 377 29.17 16.72 -9.77
CA LYS A 377 29.89 16.01 -10.82
C LYS A 377 29.07 15.96 -12.12
N TYR A 378 27.77 15.58 -12.01
CA TYR A 378 26.88 15.55 -13.15
C TYR A 378 26.67 16.93 -13.76
N LEU A 379 26.44 17.96 -12.94
CA LEU A 379 26.18 19.32 -13.37
C LEU A 379 27.43 20.06 -13.90
N ALA A 380 28.61 19.49 -13.74
CA ALA A 380 29.85 20.00 -14.32
C ALA A 380 30.02 19.63 -15.81
N ASP A 381 29.21 18.64 -16.28
CA ASP A 381 29.20 18.27 -17.69
C ASP A 381 28.62 19.41 -18.54
N PRO A 382 29.28 19.80 -19.66
CA PRO A 382 28.76 20.81 -20.58
C PRO A 382 27.35 20.49 -21.11
N GLU A 383 26.99 19.21 -21.29
CA GLU A 383 25.68 18.81 -21.75
C GLU A 383 24.57 19.09 -20.70
N ALA A 384 24.92 19.17 -19.42
CA ALA A 384 24.02 19.52 -18.33
C ALA A 384 23.92 21.02 -18.02
N ALA A 385 24.48 21.89 -18.86
CA ALA A 385 24.59 23.33 -18.59
C ALA A 385 23.24 24.02 -18.33
N ASP A 386 22.20 23.68 -19.07
CA ASP A 386 20.86 24.25 -18.90
C ASP A 386 20.24 23.81 -17.57
N PHE A 387 20.42 22.56 -17.21
CA PHE A 387 19.97 22.02 -15.93
C PHE A 387 20.72 22.66 -14.76
N HIS A 388 22.06 22.79 -14.89
CA HIS A 388 22.89 23.50 -13.91
C HIS A 388 22.42 24.97 -13.72
N ASN A 389 22.18 25.69 -14.81
CA ASN A 389 21.70 27.07 -14.76
C ASN A 389 20.32 27.16 -14.10
N TRP A 390 19.43 26.23 -14.37
CA TRP A 390 18.11 26.15 -13.76
C TRP A 390 18.21 25.92 -12.24
N ILE A 391 19.03 24.94 -11.77
CA ILE A 391 19.27 24.69 -10.34
C ILE A 391 19.83 25.94 -9.64
N ARG A 392 20.81 26.61 -10.26
CA ARG A 392 21.38 27.84 -9.69
C ARG A 392 20.35 28.96 -9.56
N ARG A 393 19.47 29.13 -10.54
CA ARG A 393 18.38 30.12 -10.47
C ARG A 393 17.44 29.80 -9.32
N ARG A 394 17.04 28.53 -9.16
CA ARG A 394 16.19 28.06 -8.04
C ARG A 394 16.88 28.26 -6.69
N GLY A 395 18.17 27.95 -6.59
CA GLY A 395 18.95 28.18 -5.38
C GLY A 395 19.01 29.64 -4.95
N LYS A 396 19.21 30.57 -5.89
CA LYS A 396 19.15 32.02 -5.62
C LYS A 396 17.76 32.46 -5.16
N LEU A 397 16.69 31.99 -5.82
CA LEU A 397 15.32 32.32 -5.45
C LEU A 397 15.01 31.83 -4.03
N HIS A 398 15.32 30.60 -3.73
CA HIS A 398 15.01 30.00 -2.42
C HIS A 398 15.87 30.59 -1.29
N PHE A 399 17.10 31.01 -1.58
CA PHE A 399 17.94 31.65 -0.57
C PHE A 399 17.36 32.97 -0.08
N GLY A 400 16.77 33.77 -0.99
CA GLY A 400 16.20 35.07 -0.73
C GLY A 400 14.68 35.16 -0.84
N LEU A 401 13.97 34.04 -0.62
CA LEU A 401 12.51 33.93 -0.79
C LEU A 401 11.75 34.99 0.02
N LYS A 402 11.01 35.87 -0.68
CA LYS A 402 10.22 36.97 -0.10
C LYS A 402 8.73 36.71 -0.16
N GLU A 403 8.27 36.01 -1.19
CA GLU A 403 6.87 35.67 -1.45
C GLU A 403 6.73 34.16 -1.54
N ALA A 404 5.50 33.65 -1.35
CA ALA A 404 5.23 32.23 -1.52
C ALA A 404 5.38 31.83 -3.00
N THR A 405 5.93 30.64 -3.24
CA THR A 405 5.98 30.02 -4.56
C THR A 405 4.60 29.44 -4.91
N ASP A 406 4.42 29.07 -6.17
CA ASP A 406 3.26 28.33 -6.67
C ASP A 406 3.50 26.80 -6.67
N TYR A 407 4.58 26.32 -6.06
CA TYR A 407 4.97 24.92 -5.98
C TYR A 407 5.52 24.53 -4.59
N GLY A 408 5.41 23.25 -4.26
CA GLY A 408 6.10 22.60 -3.15
C GLY A 408 7.38 21.88 -3.60
N TYR A 409 7.87 20.95 -2.78
CA TYR A 409 9.05 20.13 -3.11
C TYR A 409 8.75 19.14 -4.23
N SER A 410 7.56 18.52 -4.22
CA SER A 410 7.11 17.62 -5.29
C SER A 410 7.05 18.33 -6.64
N GLY A 411 6.53 19.56 -6.68
CA GLY A 411 6.50 20.39 -7.88
C GLY A 411 7.89 20.70 -8.45
N LEU A 412 8.91 20.83 -7.60
CA LEU A 412 10.30 21.00 -8.06
C LEU A 412 10.84 19.73 -8.74
N ILE A 413 10.50 18.55 -8.22
CA ILE A 413 10.90 17.27 -8.82
C ILE A 413 10.27 17.12 -10.21
N TYR A 414 8.97 17.42 -10.38
CA TYR A 414 8.33 17.38 -11.69
C TYR A 414 8.93 18.37 -12.69
N GLN A 415 9.39 19.52 -12.24
CA GLN A 415 10.13 20.48 -13.09
C GLN A 415 11.52 19.95 -13.49
N MET A 416 12.19 19.12 -12.68
CA MET A 416 13.46 18.50 -13.04
C MET A 416 13.31 17.49 -14.19
N PHE A 417 12.13 16.95 -14.43
CA PHE A 417 11.90 15.97 -15.49
C PHE A 417 12.01 16.55 -16.92
N GLU A 418 12.12 17.86 -17.08
CA GLU A 418 12.48 18.53 -18.32
C GLU A 418 13.91 18.19 -18.78
N PHE A 419 14.78 17.82 -17.87
CA PHE A 419 16.20 17.67 -18.11
C PHE A 419 16.65 16.21 -18.11
N SER A 420 17.66 15.90 -18.97
CA SER A 420 18.44 14.66 -18.85
C SER A 420 19.12 14.61 -17.47
N PRO A 421 19.27 13.43 -16.85
CA PRO A 421 18.91 12.09 -17.35
C PRO A 421 17.44 11.70 -17.07
N PHE A 422 16.65 12.53 -16.40
CA PHE A 422 15.30 12.17 -15.98
C PHE A 422 14.35 12.06 -17.18
N SER A 423 14.43 12.99 -18.12
CA SER A 423 13.65 12.90 -19.36
C SER A 423 13.92 11.60 -20.12
N ASP A 424 15.17 11.18 -20.17
CA ASP A 424 15.59 9.98 -20.88
C ASP A 424 15.06 8.71 -20.18
N ILE A 425 15.14 8.65 -18.84
CA ILE A 425 14.59 7.57 -18.03
C ILE A 425 13.08 7.44 -18.25
N LEU A 426 12.36 8.56 -18.31
CA LEU A 426 10.89 8.54 -18.47
C LEU A 426 10.45 8.25 -19.90
N SER A 427 11.30 8.48 -20.90
CA SER A 427 11.03 8.22 -22.31
C SER A 427 11.07 6.73 -22.67
N THR A 428 11.63 5.89 -21.81
CA THR A 428 11.78 4.44 -22.03
C THR A 428 10.44 3.79 -22.42
N GLU A 429 10.41 3.10 -23.56
CA GLU A 429 9.21 2.37 -24.04
C GLU A 429 9.05 1.06 -23.27
N MET A 430 7.80 0.70 -22.93
CA MET A 430 7.50 -0.47 -22.09
C MET A 430 7.21 -1.74 -22.90
N ASN A 431 7.03 -1.63 -24.22
CA ASN A 431 6.58 -2.71 -25.10
C ASN A 431 7.69 -3.25 -26.02
N VAL A 432 8.94 -2.83 -25.82
CA VAL A 432 10.06 -3.18 -26.72
C VAL A 432 11.15 -3.91 -25.94
N GLY A 433 11.12 -5.25 -25.96
CA GLY A 433 12.21 -6.08 -25.44
C GLY A 433 12.40 -6.06 -23.91
N LEU A 434 13.57 -6.50 -23.48
CA LEU A 434 14.00 -6.45 -22.08
C LEU A 434 14.42 -5.02 -21.70
N VAL A 435 13.48 -4.27 -21.11
CA VAL A 435 13.71 -2.87 -20.75
C VAL A 435 13.79 -2.70 -19.23
N ASP A 436 14.85 -2.08 -18.73
CA ASP A 436 14.98 -1.75 -17.32
C ASP A 436 14.08 -0.56 -16.92
N LEU A 437 12.90 -0.84 -16.40
CA LEU A 437 11.95 0.15 -15.89
C LEU A 437 12.25 0.57 -14.43
N ARG A 438 13.23 -0.05 -13.78
CA ARG A 438 13.59 0.21 -12.39
C ARG A 438 13.90 1.68 -12.12
N PRO A 439 14.71 2.42 -12.93
CA PRO A 439 14.98 3.83 -12.67
C PRO A 439 13.71 4.69 -12.69
N ALA A 440 12.80 4.45 -13.62
CA ALA A 440 11.53 5.19 -13.70
C ALA A 440 10.64 4.92 -12.47
N ARG A 441 10.54 3.66 -12.02
CA ARG A 441 9.81 3.30 -10.80
C ARG A 441 10.45 3.89 -9.55
N ASN A 442 11.78 3.91 -9.46
CA ASN A 442 12.50 4.57 -8.36
C ASN A 442 12.19 6.07 -8.30
N ILE A 443 12.17 6.76 -9.44
CA ILE A 443 11.79 8.16 -9.52
C ILE A 443 10.33 8.36 -9.09
N ALA A 444 9.43 7.49 -9.49
CA ALA A 444 8.04 7.55 -9.02
C ALA A 444 7.95 7.39 -7.49
N MET A 445 8.67 6.43 -6.92
CA MET A 445 8.70 6.18 -5.48
C MET A 445 9.24 7.38 -4.69
N ILE A 446 10.29 8.06 -5.15
CA ILE A 446 10.77 9.26 -4.44
C ILE A 446 9.75 10.39 -4.48
N THR A 447 8.94 10.52 -5.55
CA THR A 447 7.84 11.50 -5.59
C THR A 447 6.76 11.17 -4.56
N GLN A 448 6.47 9.89 -4.33
CA GLN A 448 5.54 9.45 -3.27
C GLN A 448 6.06 9.81 -1.88
N VAL A 449 7.33 9.52 -1.60
CA VAL A 449 7.99 9.84 -0.32
C VAL A 449 7.96 11.34 -0.04
N ILE A 450 8.29 12.17 -1.03
CA ILE A 450 8.27 13.64 -0.90
C ILE A 450 6.84 14.15 -0.72
N ASN A 451 5.88 13.65 -1.47
CA ASN A 451 4.48 14.02 -1.33
C ASN A 451 3.96 13.66 0.07
N LYS A 452 4.33 12.47 0.58
CA LYS A 452 3.99 12.06 1.95
C LYS A 452 4.60 12.99 2.99
N PHE A 453 5.85 13.40 2.82
CA PHE A 453 6.48 14.41 3.66
C PHE A 453 5.71 15.75 3.62
N GLU A 454 5.37 16.26 2.44
CA GLU A 454 4.55 17.45 2.28
C GLU A 454 3.19 17.28 2.96
N TYR A 455 2.61 16.08 2.84
CA TYR A 455 1.37 15.75 3.51
C TYR A 455 1.49 15.84 5.03
N LEU A 456 2.45 15.25 5.66
CA LEU A 456 2.63 15.24 7.11
C LEU A 456 2.93 16.64 7.67
N HIS A 457 3.64 17.45 6.91
CA HIS A 457 4.05 18.80 7.34
C HIS A 457 3.14 19.93 6.83
N ARG A 458 2.06 19.58 6.12
CA ARG A 458 1.10 20.55 5.55
C ARG A 458 1.78 21.58 4.64
N ILE A 459 2.66 21.11 3.77
CA ILE A 459 3.37 21.94 2.79
C ILE A 459 2.67 21.81 1.46
N SER A 460 2.10 22.89 0.94
CA SER A 460 1.55 22.96 -0.42
C SER A 460 2.38 23.88 -1.31
N VAL A 461 3.00 24.88 -0.71
CA VAL A 461 3.87 25.86 -1.36
C VAL A 461 5.09 26.13 -0.47
N LEU A 462 6.15 26.63 -1.06
CA LEU A 462 7.30 27.11 -0.30
C LEU A 462 7.05 28.58 0.04
N ASP A 463 6.85 28.90 1.30
CA ASP A 463 6.64 30.26 1.76
C ASP A 463 7.82 30.75 2.62
N PRO A 464 8.03 32.08 2.74
CA PRO A 464 9.09 32.65 3.57
C PRO A 464 8.99 32.24 5.03
N ALA A 465 7.79 31.98 5.53
CA ALA A 465 7.56 31.61 6.91
C ALA A 465 7.94 30.13 7.15
N THR A 466 7.63 29.22 6.22
CA THR A 466 8.02 27.82 6.26
C THR A 466 9.53 27.70 6.05
N TYR A 467 10.08 28.40 5.09
CA TYR A 467 11.48 28.32 4.71
C TYR A 467 12.42 29.08 5.66
N GLN A 468 12.02 30.29 6.11
CA GLN A 468 12.78 31.09 7.09
C GLN A 468 12.40 30.72 8.51
N GLY A 469 11.37 29.86 8.67
CA GLY A 469 10.90 29.39 9.94
C GLY A 469 10.09 30.44 10.71
N ARG A 470 9.46 31.39 10.08
CA ARG A 470 8.41 32.24 10.68
C ARG A 470 7.06 31.53 10.50
N ARG A 471 6.37 31.25 11.59
CA ARG A 471 4.99 30.76 11.55
C ARG A 471 4.07 31.88 11.03
N ARG A 472 3.17 31.58 10.08
CA ARG A 472 1.86 32.24 10.03
C ARG A 472 1.12 31.78 11.28
N VAL A 473 0.84 32.68 12.18
CA VAL A 473 -0.05 32.46 13.30
C VAL A 473 -1.45 32.45 12.71
N ASP A 474 -2.08 31.30 12.67
CA ASP A 474 -3.53 31.20 12.52
C ASP A 474 -4.13 31.89 13.77
N GLN A 475 -4.83 32.98 13.55
CA GLN A 475 -5.37 33.83 14.62
C GLN A 475 -6.46 33.16 15.46
N ASN A 476 -6.81 31.90 15.21
CA ASN A 476 -7.96 31.22 15.82
C ASN A 476 -7.64 30.04 16.73
N THR A 477 -6.38 29.77 17.10
CA THR A 477 -6.07 28.74 18.14
C THR A 477 -5.03 29.29 19.10
N GLU A 478 -5.50 30.02 20.11
CA GLU A 478 -4.73 30.32 21.31
C GLU A 478 -4.61 29.07 22.17
N THR A 479 -3.43 28.43 22.16
CA THR A 479 -2.95 27.63 23.28
C THR A 479 -1.63 28.22 23.76
N PRO A 480 -1.53 28.67 25.01
CA PRO A 480 -0.31 29.26 25.53
C PRO A 480 0.69 28.18 25.87
N CYS A 481 1.78 28.09 25.15
CA CYS A 481 2.95 27.33 25.56
C CYS A 481 4.07 28.30 25.89
N GLY A 482 4.52 28.26 27.13
CA GLY A 482 5.52 29.17 27.69
C GLY A 482 6.88 29.15 26.98
N ASN A 483 7.57 30.30 27.10
CA ASN A 483 8.95 30.59 26.61
C ASN A 483 9.23 30.43 25.12
N ALA A 484 8.71 31.38 24.36
CA ALA A 484 8.51 31.28 22.92
C ALA A 484 9.73 31.53 22.02
N ALA A 485 10.86 32.08 22.48
CA ALA A 485 11.96 32.46 21.59
C ALA A 485 12.97 31.30 21.33
N GLY A 486 13.31 30.52 22.35
CA GLY A 486 14.21 29.36 22.20
C GLY A 486 13.54 28.15 21.52
N GLY A 487 12.23 27.94 21.77
CA GLY A 487 11.47 26.81 21.20
C GLY A 487 11.24 26.91 19.69
N ARG A 488 11.12 28.10 19.14
CA ARG A 488 10.88 28.33 17.70
C ARG A 488 12.11 28.03 16.84
N ALA A 489 13.29 28.44 17.25
CA ALA A 489 14.54 28.15 16.53
C ALA A 489 14.88 26.63 16.59
N ALA A 490 14.64 26.01 17.75
CA ALA A 490 14.85 24.57 17.93
C ALA A 490 13.85 23.72 17.11
N MET A 491 12.58 24.13 17.00
CA MET A 491 11.58 23.46 16.20
C MET A 491 11.88 23.56 14.70
N ARG A 492 12.45 24.67 14.22
CA ARG A 492 12.91 24.91 12.85
C ARG A 492 14.08 24.03 12.45
N LYS A 493 15.06 23.89 13.35
CA LYS A 493 16.18 22.95 13.18
C LYS A 493 15.68 21.50 13.16
N ARG A 494 14.66 21.18 13.97
CA ARG A 494 14.03 19.84 14.01
C ARG A 494 13.33 19.48 12.71
N ILE A 495 12.55 20.36 12.11
CA ILE A 495 11.81 20.08 10.85
C ILE A 495 12.79 19.84 9.69
N ARG A 496 13.87 20.62 9.55
CA ARG A 496 14.89 20.41 8.53
C ARG A 496 15.66 19.10 8.72
N ALA A 497 16.06 18.81 9.94
CA ALA A 497 16.77 17.57 10.26
C ALA A 497 15.85 16.33 10.10
N LEU A 498 14.57 16.47 10.43
CA LEU A 498 13.56 15.42 10.21
C LEU A 498 13.33 15.15 8.73
N TYR A 499 13.26 16.19 7.89
CA TYR A 499 13.11 16.00 6.45
C TYR A 499 14.24 15.16 5.87
N LEU A 500 15.49 15.53 6.15
CA LEU A 500 16.67 14.80 5.68
C LEU A 500 16.69 13.36 6.24
N LYS A 501 16.41 13.21 7.53
CA LYS A 501 16.36 11.90 8.16
C LYS A 501 15.24 11.03 7.61
N LEU A 502 14.05 11.59 7.38
CA LEU A 502 12.91 10.87 6.81
C LEU A 502 13.15 10.44 5.37
N LEU A 503 13.89 11.22 4.59
CA LEU A 503 14.31 10.81 3.25
C LEU A 503 15.25 9.60 3.30
N TYR A 504 16.13 9.55 4.27
CA TYR A 504 17.15 8.51 4.35
C TYR A 504 16.65 7.26 5.08
N ASP A 505 16.01 7.42 6.25
CA ASP A 505 15.48 6.30 7.04
C ASP A 505 14.12 5.83 6.48
N GLY A 506 13.66 6.50 5.50
CA GLY A 506 12.36 6.65 4.91
C GLY A 506 11.42 5.51 4.90
N GLY A 507 10.70 5.19 5.77
CA GLY A 507 9.42 4.51 5.73
C GLY A 507 9.16 3.39 4.74
N ILE A 508 10.18 2.88 4.06
CA ILE A 508 10.07 1.70 3.20
C ILE A 508 10.27 0.50 4.11
N SER A 509 9.15 -0.06 4.54
CA SER A 509 9.17 -1.25 5.39
C SER A 509 9.61 -2.47 4.59
N GLU A 510 10.53 -3.25 5.15
CA GLU A 510 10.94 -4.54 4.58
C GLU A 510 9.80 -5.57 4.60
N TYR A 511 8.79 -5.37 5.43
CA TYR A 511 7.69 -6.29 5.69
C TYR A 511 6.33 -5.82 5.16
N GLU A 512 6.28 -4.79 4.31
CA GLU A 512 5.01 -4.39 3.69
C GLU A 512 4.56 -5.44 2.68
N ASP A 513 3.26 -5.72 2.67
CA ASP A 513 2.66 -6.85 1.95
C ASP A 513 2.43 -6.61 0.46
N ASP A 514 2.76 -5.44 -0.08
CA ASP A 514 2.67 -5.18 -1.51
C ASP A 514 3.80 -5.93 -2.23
N ALA A 515 3.55 -7.22 -2.46
CA ALA A 515 4.42 -8.10 -3.21
C ALA A 515 4.31 -7.75 -4.69
N GLU A 516 5.32 -7.09 -5.23
CA GLU A 516 5.43 -6.82 -6.65
C GLU A 516 6.48 -7.72 -7.27
N TYR A 517 6.14 -8.33 -8.40
CA TYR A 517 7.15 -8.98 -9.25
C TYR A 517 8.15 -7.95 -9.75
N ALA A 518 9.40 -8.36 -9.89
CA ALA A 518 10.40 -7.51 -10.51
C ALA A 518 9.95 -7.10 -11.92
N PRO A 519 10.21 -5.84 -12.33
CA PRO A 519 10.01 -5.45 -13.71
C PRO A 519 10.85 -6.30 -14.63
N SER A 520 10.45 -6.40 -15.89
CA SER A 520 11.22 -7.04 -16.94
C SER A 520 12.66 -6.54 -16.93
N GLY A 521 13.61 -7.43 -17.18
CA GLY A 521 15.03 -7.12 -17.19
C GLY A 521 15.73 -7.12 -15.82
N CYS A 522 15.04 -7.50 -14.73
CA CYS A 522 15.61 -7.53 -13.40
C CYS A 522 15.39 -8.86 -12.68
N VAL A 523 16.37 -9.35 -11.93
CA VAL A 523 16.18 -10.43 -10.97
C VAL A 523 15.51 -9.89 -9.69
N SER A 524 14.61 -10.68 -9.07
CA SER A 524 13.96 -10.32 -7.82
C SER A 524 14.84 -10.64 -6.62
N PHE A 525 15.10 -9.66 -5.74
CA PHE A 525 15.65 -9.87 -4.40
C PHE A 525 14.58 -9.55 -3.37
N LEU A 526 14.04 -10.59 -2.72
CA LEU A 526 12.89 -10.50 -1.83
C LEU A 526 13.21 -11.12 -0.46
N THR A 527 12.53 -10.65 0.58
CA THR A 527 12.45 -11.44 1.80
C THR A 527 11.49 -12.61 1.60
N ILE A 528 11.69 -13.67 2.36
CA ILE A 528 10.78 -14.83 2.33
C ILE A 528 9.34 -14.37 2.64
N HIS A 529 9.14 -13.42 3.55
CA HIS A 529 7.82 -12.87 3.86
C HIS A 529 7.16 -12.20 2.63
N GLN A 530 7.93 -11.40 1.88
CA GLN A 530 7.43 -10.75 0.66
C GLN A 530 7.08 -11.73 -0.45
N SER A 531 7.76 -12.88 -0.51
CA SER A 531 7.50 -13.90 -1.54
C SER A 531 6.20 -14.71 -1.28
N LYS A 532 5.57 -14.54 -0.11
CA LYS A 532 4.31 -15.21 0.18
C LYS A 532 3.22 -14.79 -0.82
N GLY A 533 2.44 -15.77 -1.30
CA GLY A 533 1.47 -15.57 -2.37
C GLY A 533 2.06 -15.54 -3.79
N MET A 534 3.37 -15.33 -3.93
CA MET A 534 4.05 -15.33 -5.24
C MET A 534 4.53 -16.72 -5.65
N GLU A 535 4.90 -16.86 -6.92
CA GLU A 535 5.51 -18.07 -7.47
C GLU A 535 6.48 -17.70 -8.60
N PHE A 536 7.59 -18.40 -8.68
CA PHE A 536 8.64 -18.13 -9.65
C PHE A 536 9.12 -19.41 -10.32
N PRO A 537 9.43 -19.38 -11.61
CA PRO A 537 10.03 -20.53 -12.30
C PRO A 537 11.30 -21.02 -11.61
N ILE A 538 12.16 -20.10 -11.18
CA ILE A 538 13.43 -20.39 -10.52
C ILE A 538 13.50 -19.63 -9.19
N VAL A 539 13.73 -20.35 -8.10
CA VAL A 539 13.93 -19.76 -6.77
C VAL A 539 15.31 -20.13 -6.25
N VAL A 540 16.07 -19.12 -5.85
CA VAL A 540 17.36 -19.24 -5.21
C VAL A 540 17.22 -18.86 -3.74
N VAL A 541 17.39 -19.79 -2.83
CA VAL A 541 17.26 -19.56 -1.39
C VAL A 541 18.64 -19.42 -0.77
N ASP A 542 18.92 -18.24 -0.24
CA ASP A 542 20.10 -17.96 0.60
C ASP A 542 19.71 -17.93 2.09
N SER A 543 20.60 -17.45 2.91
CA SER A 543 20.41 -17.31 4.36
C SER A 543 20.40 -18.64 5.12
N LEU A 544 21.05 -19.68 4.57
CA LEU A 544 21.15 -21.00 5.17
C LEU A 544 22.00 -21.05 6.46
N GLY A 545 22.67 -19.96 6.81
CA GLY A 545 23.33 -19.76 8.10
C GLY A 545 22.38 -19.40 9.25
N ASN A 546 21.11 -19.16 8.97
CA ASN A 546 20.15 -18.76 9.97
C ASN A 546 19.84 -19.85 10.99
N ILE A 547 19.46 -19.41 12.17
CA ILE A 547 19.05 -20.28 13.28
C ILE A 547 17.71 -19.78 13.86
N PRO A 548 16.91 -20.67 14.46
CA PRO A 548 15.68 -20.28 15.14
C PRO A 548 15.94 -19.24 16.23
N ARG A 549 15.27 -18.07 16.14
CA ARG A 549 15.43 -16.97 17.10
C ARG A 549 14.11 -16.67 17.78
N LYS A 550 14.17 -16.33 19.07
CA LYS A 550 13.01 -15.85 19.83
C LYS A 550 12.66 -14.44 19.37
N ASN A 551 11.44 -14.22 18.95
CA ASN A 551 10.95 -12.92 18.45
C ASN A 551 10.03 -12.19 19.45
N THR A 552 9.63 -12.86 20.56
CA THR A 552 8.78 -12.29 21.61
C THR A 552 9.60 -11.89 22.82
N SER A 553 9.25 -10.79 23.46
CA SER A 553 9.85 -10.39 24.74
C SER A 553 9.22 -11.15 25.91
N ASP A 554 9.97 -11.37 26.98
CA ASP A 554 9.45 -11.99 28.21
C ASP A 554 8.27 -11.22 28.80
N LEU A 555 8.25 -9.90 28.61
CA LEU A 555 7.15 -9.04 29.02
C LEU A 555 5.86 -9.39 28.26
N MET A 556 5.94 -9.49 26.92
CA MET A 556 4.77 -9.85 26.11
C MET A 556 4.28 -11.28 26.37
N GLU A 557 5.18 -12.26 26.59
CA GLU A 557 4.77 -13.60 27.02
C GLU A 557 4.02 -13.58 28.36
N THR A 558 4.46 -12.73 29.29
CA THR A 558 3.76 -12.57 30.57
C THR A 558 2.36 -11.93 30.37
N VAL A 559 2.27 -10.91 29.54
CA VAL A 559 0.99 -10.27 29.18
C VAL A 559 0.05 -11.24 28.49
N GLU A 560 0.54 -11.98 27.50
CA GLU A 560 -0.22 -13.01 26.79
C GLU A 560 -0.78 -14.04 27.76
N SER A 561 0.06 -14.57 28.64
CA SER A 561 -0.35 -15.61 29.60
C SER A 561 -1.40 -15.15 30.62
N LYS A 562 -1.41 -13.84 30.97
CA LYS A 562 -2.31 -13.30 31.99
C LYS A 562 -3.59 -12.69 31.41
N TYR A 563 -3.50 -12.04 30.26
CA TYR A 563 -4.54 -11.12 29.80
C TYR A 563 -5.15 -11.47 28.44
N PHE A 564 -4.45 -12.23 27.59
CA PHE A 564 -5.07 -12.65 26.33
C PHE A 564 -6.24 -13.58 26.58
N LYS A 565 -7.29 -13.44 25.81
CA LYS A 565 -8.53 -14.25 25.95
C LYS A 565 -8.28 -15.75 25.79
N ARG A 566 -7.21 -16.11 25.11
CA ARG A 566 -6.80 -17.49 24.89
C ARG A 566 -5.33 -17.65 25.28
N PRO A 567 -4.96 -18.73 25.99
CA PRO A 567 -3.55 -19.00 26.31
C PRO A 567 -2.75 -19.23 25.02
N ALA A 568 -1.42 -19.10 25.09
CA ALA A 568 -0.57 -19.41 23.94
C ALA A 568 -0.88 -20.81 23.38
N PHE A 569 -1.07 -20.87 22.05
CA PHE A 569 -1.38 -22.14 21.38
C PHE A 569 -0.17 -23.05 21.32
N GLU A 570 0.95 -22.48 20.88
CA GLU A 570 2.22 -23.19 20.78
C GLU A 570 3.09 -22.89 22.01
N PRO A 571 3.88 -23.86 22.50
CA PRO A 571 4.78 -23.63 23.63
C PRO A 571 5.80 -22.53 23.32
N TYR A 572 5.98 -21.57 24.22
CA TYR A 572 6.93 -20.45 24.04
C TYR A 572 8.36 -20.91 23.75
N THR A 573 8.79 -22.04 24.30
CA THR A 573 10.14 -22.62 24.06
C THR A 573 10.31 -23.08 22.63
N ASP A 574 9.24 -23.47 21.96
CA ASP A 574 9.24 -24.13 20.67
C ASP A 574 8.80 -23.22 19.51
N MET A 575 8.11 -22.10 19.80
CA MET A 575 7.63 -21.12 18.81
C MET A 575 8.67 -20.73 17.78
N LYS A 576 9.93 -20.48 18.24
CA LYS A 576 11.03 -20.10 17.35
C LYS A 576 11.36 -21.18 16.30
N PHE A 577 11.11 -22.45 16.64
CA PHE A 577 11.31 -23.55 15.70
C PHE A 577 10.16 -23.61 14.72
N PHE A 578 8.92 -23.50 15.20
CA PHE A 578 7.74 -23.50 14.33
C PHE A 578 7.82 -22.37 13.29
N ASP A 579 8.12 -21.14 13.72
CA ASP A 579 8.28 -19.98 12.84
C ASP A 579 9.41 -20.19 11.83
N PHE A 580 10.53 -20.78 12.26
CA PHE A 580 11.67 -21.05 11.39
C PHE A 580 11.36 -22.09 10.31
N TRP A 581 10.69 -23.20 10.65
CA TRP A 581 10.33 -24.25 9.68
C TRP A 581 9.29 -23.75 8.69
N ARG A 582 8.26 -23.05 9.15
CA ARG A 582 7.23 -22.46 8.27
C ARG A 582 7.84 -21.43 7.32
N LEU A 583 8.77 -20.62 7.83
CA LEU A 583 9.45 -19.62 7.01
C LEU A 583 10.13 -20.26 5.81
N TYR A 584 10.94 -21.30 6.05
CA TYR A 584 11.66 -21.97 4.96
C TYR A 584 10.78 -22.88 4.12
N TYR A 585 9.74 -23.50 4.70
CA TYR A 585 8.70 -24.17 3.91
C TYR A 585 8.09 -23.20 2.89
N THR A 586 7.75 -22.00 3.33
CA THR A 586 7.22 -20.96 2.42
C THR A 586 8.25 -20.62 1.35
N ALA A 587 9.53 -20.45 1.67
CA ALA A 587 10.57 -20.16 0.68
C ALA A 587 10.66 -21.25 -0.38
N PHE A 588 10.72 -22.50 0.04
CA PHE A 588 10.90 -23.64 -0.87
C PHE A 588 9.68 -23.87 -1.76
N SER A 589 8.48 -23.66 -1.24
CA SER A 589 7.23 -23.79 -1.99
C SER A 589 6.96 -22.66 -3.00
N ARG A 590 7.84 -21.66 -3.13
CA ARG A 590 7.71 -20.61 -4.16
C ARG A 590 8.20 -21.04 -5.53
N ALA A 591 9.06 -22.05 -5.61
CA ALA A 591 9.63 -22.54 -6.85
C ALA A 591 8.62 -23.38 -7.67
N GLN A 592 8.56 -23.12 -8.96
CA GLN A 592 7.77 -23.93 -9.90
C GLN A 592 8.60 -25.05 -10.52
N ASN A 593 9.77 -24.74 -11.05
CA ASN A 593 10.56 -25.66 -11.87
C ASN A 593 11.91 -26.01 -11.25
N LEU A 594 12.60 -25.02 -10.66
CA LEU A 594 13.95 -25.22 -10.13
C LEU A 594 14.10 -24.49 -8.79
N LEU A 595 14.55 -25.22 -7.78
CA LEU A 595 14.91 -24.69 -6.46
C LEU A 595 16.41 -24.84 -6.25
N VAL A 596 17.10 -23.74 -6.02
CA VAL A 596 18.53 -23.68 -5.77
C VAL A 596 18.78 -23.25 -4.34
N LEU A 597 19.45 -24.07 -3.54
CA LEU A 597 19.93 -23.69 -2.22
C LEU A 597 21.37 -23.18 -2.35
N THR A 598 21.64 -21.95 -1.91
CA THR A 598 22.94 -21.32 -2.09
C THR A 598 23.54 -20.81 -0.80
N CYS A 599 24.82 -20.96 -0.63
CA CYS A 599 25.58 -20.34 0.45
C CYS A 599 27.10 -20.34 0.16
N ASN A 600 27.82 -19.48 0.89
CA ASN A 600 29.26 -19.64 1.08
C ASN A 600 29.44 -20.55 2.30
N GLU A 601 29.94 -21.78 2.08
CA GLU A 601 30.07 -22.78 3.11
C GLU A 601 31.19 -22.42 4.09
N ASP A 602 30.87 -22.42 5.37
CA ASP A 602 31.83 -22.27 6.46
C ASP A 602 31.47 -23.17 7.65
N ARG A 603 32.13 -22.97 8.80
CA ARG A 603 31.82 -23.75 10.02
C ARG A 603 30.36 -23.63 10.48
N ARG A 604 29.66 -22.54 10.16
CA ARG A 604 28.32 -22.20 10.63
C ARG A 604 27.29 -22.22 9.52
N THR A 605 27.70 -22.21 8.27
CA THR A 605 26.84 -22.15 7.08
C THR A 605 27.14 -23.37 6.18
N PRO A 606 26.14 -24.21 5.86
CA PRO A 606 24.75 -24.15 6.37
C PRO A 606 24.68 -24.42 7.87
N SER A 607 23.71 -23.81 8.54
CA SER A 607 23.50 -24.06 9.96
C SER A 607 23.10 -25.53 10.21
N MET A 608 23.24 -25.97 11.46
CA MET A 608 22.91 -27.36 11.84
C MET A 608 21.50 -27.79 11.45
N TYR A 609 20.56 -26.83 11.26
CA TYR A 609 19.16 -27.07 10.91
C TYR A 609 18.96 -27.42 9.44
N PHE A 610 19.85 -26.95 8.56
CA PHE A 610 19.79 -27.26 7.12
C PHE A 610 20.71 -28.43 6.73
N ARG A 611 21.71 -28.79 7.54
CA ARG A 611 22.77 -29.72 7.13
C ARG A 611 22.23 -31.05 6.62
N GLU A 612 21.20 -31.58 7.22
CA GLU A 612 20.62 -32.87 6.82
C GLU A 612 20.12 -32.81 5.39
N VAL A 613 19.16 -31.89 5.11
CA VAL A 613 18.57 -31.76 3.78
C VAL A 613 19.56 -31.23 2.74
N TYR A 614 20.51 -30.37 3.15
CA TYR A 614 21.47 -29.76 2.23
C TYR A 614 22.58 -30.74 1.81
N SER A 615 23.03 -31.63 2.70
CA SER A 615 24.09 -32.57 2.39
C SER A 615 23.68 -33.66 1.38
N GLU A 616 22.38 -33.89 1.23
CA GLU A 616 21.83 -34.84 0.27
C GLU A 616 21.66 -34.24 -1.13
N LEU A 617 21.75 -32.93 -1.27
CA LEU A 617 21.57 -32.27 -2.55
C LEU A 617 22.74 -32.45 -3.48
N ILE A 618 22.39 -32.66 -4.75
CA ILE A 618 23.37 -32.70 -5.84
C ILE A 618 23.86 -31.28 -6.10
N ASP A 619 25.18 -31.17 -6.27
CA ASP A 619 25.77 -29.91 -6.70
C ASP A 619 25.39 -29.63 -8.15
N MET A 620 25.04 -28.37 -8.43
CA MET A 620 24.63 -27.92 -9.77
C MET A 620 25.77 -28.10 -10.81
N GLU A 621 27.03 -28.08 -10.37
CA GLU A 621 28.18 -28.30 -11.25
C GLU A 621 28.44 -29.79 -11.53
N SER A 622 27.64 -30.69 -10.96
CA SER A 622 27.76 -32.14 -11.17
C SER A 622 27.20 -32.57 -12.54
N ASP A 623 27.82 -33.58 -13.13
CA ASP A 623 27.33 -34.24 -14.36
C ASP A 623 25.90 -34.82 -14.24
N LYS A 624 25.36 -34.90 -13.04
CA LYS A 624 23.99 -35.35 -12.78
C LYS A 624 22.93 -34.26 -12.94
N PHE A 625 23.33 -33.02 -13.14
CA PHE A 625 22.42 -31.89 -13.35
C PHE A 625 22.54 -31.39 -14.81
N ASP A 626 21.42 -31.35 -15.53
CA ASP A 626 21.36 -30.77 -16.87
C ASP A 626 20.23 -29.76 -16.95
N ILE A 627 20.60 -28.49 -17.04
CA ILE A 627 19.66 -27.37 -17.15
C ILE A 627 18.80 -27.43 -18.43
N ASN A 628 19.26 -28.17 -19.46
CA ASN A 628 18.54 -28.30 -20.71
C ASN A 628 17.26 -29.13 -20.60
N GLU A 629 17.10 -29.94 -19.57
CA GLU A 629 15.88 -30.68 -19.31
C GLU A 629 14.73 -29.78 -18.83
N PHE A 630 15.03 -28.56 -18.33
CA PHE A 630 14.05 -27.66 -17.77
C PHE A 630 13.45 -26.74 -18.85
N THR A 631 12.17 -26.42 -18.65
CA THR A 631 11.45 -25.38 -19.40
C THR A 631 10.85 -24.42 -18.38
N PHE A 632 11.17 -23.14 -18.52
CA PHE A 632 10.72 -22.11 -17.61
C PHE A 632 9.61 -21.30 -18.27
N SER A 633 8.45 -21.19 -17.62
CA SER A 633 7.37 -20.33 -18.05
C SER A 633 7.68 -18.86 -17.75
N THR A 634 7.04 -17.95 -18.44
CA THR A 634 7.07 -16.53 -18.06
C THR A 634 6.42 -16.37 -16.70
N VAL A 635 6.89 -15.41 -15.90
CA VAL A 635 6.22 -15.05 -14.64
C VAL A 635 4.81 -14.57 -15.00
N LYS A 636 3.81 -15.22 -14.44
CA LYS A 636 2.44 -14.74 -14.57
C LYS A 636 2.32 -13.52 -13.67
N ASP A 637 1.90 -12.39 -14.24
CA ASP A 637 1.35 -11.32 -13.44
C ASP A 637 0.29 -11.91 -12.51
N VAL A 638 0.24 -11.41 -11.29
CA VAL A 638 -0.64 -11.90 -10.21
C VAL A 638 -1.99 -12.32 -10.77
N ASN A 639 -2.51 -13.48 -10.37
CA ASN A 639 -3.80 -14.05 -10.82
C ASN A 639 -5.02 -13.15 -10.49
N LEU A 640 -4.81 -11.92 -10.08
CA LEU A 640 -5.83 -10.91 -9.89
C LEU A 640 -6.06 -10.22 -11.23
N LYS A 641 -7.30 -10.33 -11.71
CA LYS A 641 -7.72 -9.56 -12.88
C LYS A 641 -7.61 -8.08 -12.55
N ASP A 642 -6.94 -7.33 -13.40
CA ASP A 642 -6.86 -5.89 -13.27
C ASP A 642 -8.26 -5.27 -13.29
N THR A 643 -8.45 -4.24 -12.49
CA THR A 643 -9.72 -3.53 -12.41
C THR A 643 -9.63 -2.21 -13.17
N PHE A 644 -10.56 -2.01 -14.09
CA PHE A 644 -10.61 -0.80 -14.92
C PHE A 644 -11.92 -0.03 -14.70
N SER A 645 -11.82 1.28 -14.53
CA SER A 645 -12.96 2.19 -14.50
C SER A 645 -12.90 3.18 -15.66
N PHE A 646 -14.07 3.66 -16.09
CA PHE A 646 -14.12 4.63 -17.18
C PHE A 646 -13.37 5.93 -16.84
N THR A 647 -13.59 6.48 -15.66
CA THR A 647 -13.03 7.77 -15.24
C THR A 647 -11.53 7.72 -14.94
N SER A 648 -11.10 6.70 -14.19
CA SER A 648 -9.72 6.61 -13.70
C SER A 648 -8.75 5.97 -14.70
N HIS A 649 -9.25 5.20 -15.66
CA HIS A 649 -8.42 4.45 -16.61
C HIS A 649 -8.71 4.86 -18.05
N ILE A 650 -9.92 4.59 -18.57
CA ILE A 650 -10.23 4.81 -19.98
C ILE A 650 -10.11 6.28 -20.36
N SER A 651 -10.78 7.17 -19.61
CA SER A 651 -10.75 8.60 -19.91
C SER A 651 -9.34 9.21 -19.80
N VAL A 652 -8.52 8.73 -18.87
CA VAL A 652 -7.13 9.19 -18.72
C VAL A 652 -6.29 8.73 -19.92
N TYR A 653 -6.40 7.45 -20.29
CA TYR A 653 -5.67 6.89 -21.42
C TYR A 653 -6.05 7.56 -22.75
N GLU A 654 -7.34 7.74 -23.01
CA GLU A 654 -7.84 8.43 -24.21
C GLU A 654 -7.40 9.90 -24.26
N THR A 655 -7.33 10.57 -23.09
CA THR A 655 -6.83 11.93 -23.02
C THR A 655 -5.34 12.00 -23.34
N CYS A 656 -4.55 11.12 -22.74
CA CYS A 656 -3.11 11.02 -22.94
C CYS A 656 -2.56 9.69 -22.44
N ALA A 657 -2.20 8.79 -23.36
CA ALA A 657 -1.63 7.49 -23.00
C ALA A 657 -0.28 7.60 -22.25
N VAL A 658 0.52 8.65 -22.55
CA VAL A 658 1.75 8.94 -21.80
C VAL A 658 1.43 9.32 -20.35
N GLN A 659 0.40 10.13 -20.11
CA GLN A 659 -0.06 10.47 -18.77
C GLN A 659 -0.52 9.22 -18.01
N TYR A 660 -1.23 8.32 -18.68
CA TYR A 660 -1.64 7.02 -18.12
C TYR A 660 -0.42 6.20 -17.72
N LYS A 661 0.57 6.03 -18.62
CA LYS A 661 1.84 5.35 -18.31
C LYS A 661 2.47 5.86 -17.03
N LEU A 662 2.59 7.17 -16.87
CA LEU A 662 3.28 7.78 -15.76
C LEU A 662 2.49 7.65 -14.44
N TYR A 663 1.18 7.94 -14.45
CA TYR A 663 0.39 7.89 -13.21
C TYR A 663 -0.08 6.50 -12.81
N LYS A 664 -0.39 5.62 -13.77
CA LYS A 664 -0.99 4.32 -13.49
C LYS A 664 0.00 3.16 -13.53
N GLU A 665 0.87 3.12 -14.53
CA GLU A 665 1.83 2.02 -14.66
C GLU A 665 3.09 2.22 -13.80
N LEU A 666 3.58 3.45 -13.73
CA LEU A 666 4.76 3.81 -12.95
C LEU A 666 4.43 4.34 -11.56
N ASN A 667 3.15 4.58 -11.23
CA ASN A 667 2.65 5.02 -9.93
C ASN A 667 3.21 6.37 -9.44
N PHE A 668 3.39 7.33 -10.33
CA PHE A 668 3.68 8.70 -9.93
C PHE A 668 2.51 9.32 -9.16
N THR A 669 2.79 10.09 -8.15
CA THR A 669 1.76 10.78 -7.34
C THR A 669 1.46 12.16 -7.91
N PRO A 670 0.21 12.48 -8.31
CA PRO A 670 -0.14 13.80 -8.82
C PRO A 670 0.12 14.91 -7.79
N VAL A 671 0.55 16.09 -8.28
CA VAL A 671 0.57 17.32 -7.47
C VAL A 671 -0.86 17.78 -7.27
N ARG A 672 -1.27 18.03 -6.03
CA ARG A 672 -2.66 18.33 -5.69
C ARG A 672 -3.10 19.72 -6.16
N VAL A 673 -4.33 19.82 -6.68
CA VAL A 673 -4.93 21.05 -7.19
C VAL A 673 -6.21 21.41 -6.43
N SER A 674 -6.39 22.68 -6.10
CA SER A 674 -7.56 23.19 -5.34
C SER A 674 -8.91 23.04 -6.08
N ALA A 675 -8.91 22.92 -7.39
CA ALA A 675 -10.14 22.72 -8.19
C ALA A 675 -10.90 21.45 -7.83
N LEU A 676 -10.20 20.39 -7.44
CA LEU A 676 -10.80 19.12 -7.01
C LEU A 676 -11.59 19.28 -5.70
N LEU A 677 -11.13 20.13 -4.78
CA LEU A 677 -11.79 20.34 -3.49
C LEU A 677 -13.23 20.87 -3.65
N PHE A 678 -13.47 21.76 -4.62
CA PHE A 678 -14.79 22.32 -4.87
C PHE A 678 -15.78 21.21 -5.29
N GLY A 679 -15.40 20.40 -6.28
CA GLY A 679 -16.22 19.30 -6.75
C GLY A 679 -16.52 18.28 -5.65
N MET A 680 -15.48 17.83 -4.93
CA MET A 680 -15.61 16.87 -3.83
C MET A 680 -16.55 17.40 -2.74
N LEU A 681 -16.47 18.68 -2.39
CA LEU A 681 -17.33 19.30 -1.36
C LEU A 681 -18.80 19.31 -1.77
N VAL A 682 -19.09 19.63 -3.03
CA VAL A 682 -20.45 19.60 -3.58
C VAL A 682 -21.01 18.18 -3.57
N HIS A 683 -20.28 17.22 -4.13
CA HIS A 683 -20.70 15.83 -4.19
C HIS A 683 -20.94 15.24 -2.79
N GLN A 684 -19.99 15.40 -1.87
CA GLN A 684 -20.09 14.83 -0.53
C GLN A 684 -21.25 15.41 0.28
N THR A 685 -21.59 16.69 0.07
CA THR A 685 -22.74 17.27 0.78
C THR A 685 -24.07 16.86 0.14
N ILE A 686 -24.12 16.66 -1.18
CA ILE A 686 -25.29 16.09 -1.87
C ILE A 686 -25.48 14.62 -1.43
N GLU A 687 -24.41 13.86 -1.25
CA GLU A 687 -24.48 12.51 -0.68
C GLU A 687 -25.15 12.49 0.70
N ASP A 688 -24.84 13.47 1.58
CA ASP A 688 -25.47 13.55 2.90
C ASP A 688 -26.98 13.79 2.79
N ILE A 689 -27.41 14.62 1.84
CA ILE A 689 -28.83 14.86 1.55
C ILE A 689 -29.51 13.56 1.10
N HIS A 690 -28.88 12.81 0.17
CA HIS A 690 -29.43 11.55 -0.31
C HIS A 690 -29.48 10.47 0.80
N LYS A 691 -28.49 10.41 1.68
CA LYS A 691 -28.51 9.50 2.83
C LYS A 691 -29.66 9.80 3.79
N ALA A 692 -29.96 11.08 4.03
CA ALA A 692 -31.11 11.47 4.84
C ALA A 692 -32.44 11.06 4.16
N ALA A 693 -32.57 11.25 2.84
CA ALA A 693 -33.74 10.80 2.09
C ALA A 693 -33.91 9.28 2.12
N LEU A 694 -32.83 8.52 1.91
CA LEU A 694 -32.86 7.03 1.95
C LEU A 694 -33.21 6.46 3.33
N ARG A 695 -33.00 7.22 4.42
CA ARG A 695 -33.39 6.88 5.78
C ARG A 695 -34.79 7.33 6.13
N HIS A 696 -35.51 7.91 5.20
CA HIS A 696 -36.82 8.54 5.43
C HIS A 696 -36.79 9.67 6.48
N GLU A 697 -35.70 10.43 6.49
CA GLU A 697 -35.44 11.56 7.38
C GLU A 697 -35.52 12.89 6.61
N GLU A 698 -36.46 13.04 5.67
CA GLU A 698 -36.57 14.21 4.81
C GLU A 698 -36.81 15.50 5.62
N SER A 699 -37.36 15.39 6.83
CA SER A 699 -37.53 16.50 7.77
C SER A 699 -36.21 17.15 8.21
N LEU A 700 -35.09 16.40 8.08
CA LEU A 700 -33.73 16.89 8.37
C LEU A 700 -33.12 17.65 7.18
N ILE A 701 -33.71 17.56 5.97
CA ILE A 701 -33.22 18.24 4.77
C ILE A 701 -33.69 19.71 4.80
N THR A 702 -33.04 20.50 5.65
CA THR A 702 -33.28 21.94 5.83
C THR A 702 -32.00 22.72 5.52
N ASP A 703 -32.16 24.00 5.14
CA ASP A 703 -31.01 24.88 4.83
C ASP A 703 -29.98 24.94 5.97
N ASP A 704 -30.48 24.95 7.22
CA ASP A 704 -29.58 24.95 8.39
C ASP A 704 -28.80 23.66 8.56
N ASN A 705 -29.42 22.49 8.33
CA ASN A 705 -28.76 21.21 8.41
C ASN A 705 -27.80 21.02 7.23
N ILE A 706 -28.23 21.40 6.02
CA ILE A 706 -27.38 21.35 4.82
C ILE A 706 -26.14 22.21 5.04
N THR A 707 -26.31 23.42 5.59
CA THR A 707 -25.18 24.30 5.92
C THR A 707 -24.24 23.66 6.96
N ARG A 708 -24.79 23.00 7.98
CA ARG A 708 -23.96 22.26 8.98
C ARG A 708 -23.20 21.08 8.35
N TRP A 709 -23.84 20.31 7.48
CA TRP A 709 -23.17 19.22 6.76
C TRP A 709 -22.07 19.77 5.83
N PHE A 710 -22.37 20.83 5.11
CA PHE A 710 -21.40 21.50 4.25
C PHE A 710 -20.17 22.01 5.02
N ASP A 711 -20.36 22.67 6.16
CA ASP A 711 -19.26 23.17 6.99
C ASP A 711 -18.42 22.03 7.59
N ALA A 712 -19.06 20.95 8.00
CA ALA A 712 -18.38 19.74 8.45
C ALA A 712 -17.55 19.13 7.31
N ASN A 713 -18.12 18.98 6.12
CA ASN A 713 -17.45 18.47 4.94
C ASN A 713 -16.29 19.38 4.50
N TYR A 714 -16.51 20.68 4.46
CA TYR A 714 -15.45 21.64 4.13
C TYR A 714 -14.28 21.55 5.12
N THR A 715 -14.57 21.49 6.40
CA THR A 715 -13.54 21.34 7.44
C THR A 715 -12.77 20.03 7.30
N SER A 716 -13.47 18.97 6.94
CA SER A 716 -12.89 17.67 6.65
C SER A 716 -11.98 17.70 5.43
N LEU A 717 -12.56 18.04 4.29
CA LEU A 717 -11.88 18.00 3.00
C LEU A 717 -10.73 19.01 2.94
N SER A 718 -10.87 20.21 3.49
CA SER A 718 -9.78 21.19 3.50
C SER A 718 -8.57 20.71 4.29
N LYS A 719 -8.78 19.90 5.34
CA LYS A 719 -7.69 19.30 6.12
C LYS A 719 -7.08 18.07 5.41
N SER A 720 -7.91 17.23 4.80
CA SER A 720 -7.42 16.04 4.08
C SER A 720 -6.72 16.44 2.78
N GLU A 721 -7.32 17.33 2.00
CA GLU A 721 -6.77 17.77 0.72
C GLU A 721 -5.74 18.90 0.85
N ARG A 722 -5.62 19.54 2.03
CA ARG A 722 -4.74 20.69 2.32
C ARG A 722 -4.90 21.84 1.32
N SER A 723 -6.05 21.93 0.82
CA SER A 723 -6.49 22.97 -0.09
C SER A 723 -7.59 23.74 0.58
N TYR A 724 -7.68 25.03 0.28
CA TYR A 724 -8.70 25.90 0.83
C TYR A 724 -9.41 26.60 -0.31
N LEU A 725 -10.74 26.67 -0.22
CA LEU A 725 -11.52 27.51 -1.11
C LEU A 725 -11.54 28.95 -0.59
N ALA A 726 -11.41 29.92 -1.49
CA ALA A 726 -11.69 31.29 -1.16
C ALA A 726 -13.17 31.46 -0.77
N GLU A 727 -13.48 32.45 0.09
CA GLU A 727 -14.85 32.66 0.58
C GLU A 727 -15.90 32.74 -0.53
N PRO A 728 -15.63 33.42 -1.68
CA PRO A 728 -16.60 33.43 -2.79
C PRO A 728 -16.86 32.02 -3.37
N GLN A 729 -15.82 31.18 -3.46
CA GLN A 729 -15.94 29.82 -3.98
C GLN A 729 -16.71 28.93 -3.01
N ARG A 730 -16.42 29.03 -1.70
CA ARG A 730 -17.13 28.30 -0.67
C ARG A 730 -18.65 28.65 -0.67
N ARG A 731 -18.96 29.93 -0.76
CA ARG A 731 -20.36 30.40 -0.86
C ARG A 731 -21.03 29.91 -2.15
N ALA A 732 -20.29 29.90 -3.28
CA ALA A 732 -20.81 29.38 -4.54
C ALA A 732 -21.14 27.90 -4.44
N ALA A 733 -20.29 27.09 -3.79
CA ALA A 733 -20.53 25.66 -3.57
C ALA A 733 -21.79 25.42 -2.71
N LEU A 734 -21.94 26.15 -1.59
CA LEU A 734 -23.13 26.04 -0.73
C LEU A 734 -24.41 26.39 -1.50
N ASN A 735 -24.38 27.49 -2.26
CA ASN A 735 -25.56 27.92 -3.06
C ASN A 735 -25.95 26.87 -4.12
N GLN A 736 -25.00 26.14 -4.71
CA GLN A 736 -25.30 25.05 -5.63
C GLN A 736 -26.08 23.93 -4.95
N ILE A 737 -25.67 23.57 -3.73
CA ILE A 737 -26.28 22.49 -2.94
C ILE A 737 -27.68 22.88 -2.46
N LEU A 738 -27.85 24.07 -1.96
CA LEU A 738 -29.16 24.56 -1.52
C LEU A 738 -30.17 24.60 -2.68
N ARG A 739 -29.76 25.10 -3.86
CA ARG A 739 -30.59 25.03 -5.08
C ARG A 739 -30.91 23.59 -5.50
N TYR A 740 -29.97 22.68 -5.36
CA TYR A 740 -30.22 21.28 -5.64
C TYR A 740 -31.31 20.73 -4.72
N ALA A 741 -31.17 20.95 -3.41
CA ALA A 741 -32.15 20.51 -2.42
C ALA A 741 -33.56 21.10 -2.69
N GLU A 742 -33.64 22.37 -2.97
CA GLU A 742 -34.89 23.03 -3.33
C GLU A 742 -35.55 22.39 -4.57
N ARG A 743 -34.75 22.17 -5.64
CA ARG A 743 -35.25 21.58 -6.90
C ARG A 743 -35.68 20.11 -6.75
N GLN A 744 -35.15 19.38 -5.79
CA GLN A 744 -35.46 17.95 -5.57
C GLN A 744 -36.51 17.73 -4.46
N SER A 745 -36.97 18.76 -3.79
CA SER A 745 -37.82 18.67 -2.58
C SER A 745 -39.09 17.84 -2.77
N ALA A 746 -39.61 17.72 -3.99
CA ALA A 746 -40.82 16.94 -4.31
C ALA A 746 -40.54 15.51 -4.83
N SER A 747 -39.30 15.06 -4.83
CA SER A 747 -38.94 13.78 -5.49
C SER A 747 -37.90 12.91 -4.72
N TRP A 748 -37.82 13.08 -3.40
CA TRP A 748 -36.95 12.29 -2.56
C TRP A 748 -37.33 10.80 -2.54
N ASP A 749 -38.62 10.50 -2.63
CA ASP A 749 -39.18 9.16 -2.68
C ASP A 749 -38.76 8.33 -3.91
N THR A 750 -38.30 9.00 -4.95
CA THR A 750 -37.78 8.32 -6.16
C THR A 750 -36.33 7.81 -6.02
N ILE A 751 -35.63 8.19 -4.95
CA ILE A 751 -34.24 7.79 -4.72
C ILE A 751 -34.22 6.32 -4.25
N ARG A 752 -33.45 5.48 -4.93
CA ARG A 752 -33.26 4.08 -4.54
C ARG A 752 -31.93 3.82 -3.88
N GLU A 753 -30.88 4.31 -4.50
CA GLU A 753 -29.51 4.12 -4.05
C GLU A 753 -28.66 5.36 -4.39
N ALA A 754 -27.68 5.66 -3.56
CA ALA A 754 -26.73 6.75 -3.76
C ALA A 754 -25.30 6.28 -3.52
N GLU A 755 -24.34 6.81 -4.28
CA GLU A 755 -22.90 6.48 -4.18
C GLU A 755 -22.62 4.97 -4.30
N VAL A 756 -23.20 4.34 -5.33
CA VAL A 756 -23.16 2.89 -5.51
C VAL A 756 -21.89 2.44 -6.16
N ASP A 757 -21.08 1.68 -5.46
CA ASP A 757 -19.95 0.96 -6.04
C ASP A 757 -20.44 -0.32 -6.72
N ILE A 758 -20.17 -0.44 -8.02
CA ILE A 758 -20.61 -1.56 -8.84
C ILE A 758 -19.47 -2.11 -9.68
N SER A 759 -19.39 -3.43 -9.79
CA SER A 759 -18.35 -4.09 -10.59
C SER A 759 -18.88 -5.29 -11.36
N LEU A 760 -18.28 -5.56 -12.51
CA LEU A 760 -18.59 -6.72 -13.38
C LEU A 760 -17.29 -7.42 -13.76
N VAL A 761 -17.22 -8.73 -13.50
CA VAL A 761 -16.06 -9.55 -13.85
C VAL A 761 -16.21 -10.04 -15.30
N LYS A 762 -15.26 -9.68 -16.16
CA LYS A 762 -15.10 -10.21 -17.52
C LYS A 762 -14.11 -11.36 -17.57
N SER A 763 -13.82 -11.87 -18.77
CA SER A 763 -12.89 -13.01 -18.97
C SER A 763 -11.49 -12.75 -18.43
N ASP A 764 -10.95 -11.55 -18.63
CA ASP A 764 -9.56 -11.16 -18.44
C ASP A 764 -9.35 -9.95 -17.52
N TYR A 765 -10.40 -9.19 -17.22
CA TYR A 765 -10.35 -8.04 -16.31
C TYR A 765 -11.68 -7.77 -15.61
N ILE A 766 -11.72 -6.79 -14.72
CA ILE A 766 -12.90 -6.36 -13.99
C ILE A 766 -13.26 -4.93 -14.41
N ILE A 767 -14.52 -4.67 -14.74
CA ILE A 767 -15.04 -3.31 -14.91
C ILE A 767 -15.58 -2.85 -13.55
N GLU A 768 -15.22 -1.65 -13.14
CA GLU A 768 -15.82 -1.01 -11.97
C GLU A 768 -16.40 0.36 -12.31
N GLY A 769 -17.40 0.77 -11.54
CA GLY A 769 -17.99 2.08 -11.61
C GLY A 769 -18.53 2.53 -10.27
N LYS A 770 -18.58 3.85 -10.06
CA LYS A 770 -19.24 4.46 -8.93
C LYS A 770 -20.34 5.37 -9.46
N ILE A 771 -21.59 5.07 -9.09
CA ILE A 771 -22.78 5.78 -9.58
C ILE A 771 -23.25 6.72 -8.50
N ASP A 772 -23.33 8.01 -8.79
CA ASP A 772 -23.71 9.02 -7.81
C ASP A 772 -25.15 8.80 -7.30
N LEU A 773 -26.10 8.48 -8.20
CA LEU A 773 -27.50 8.31 -7.83
C LEU A 773 -28.26 7.38 -8.78
N ILE A 774 -29.03 6.48 -8.22
CA ILE A 774 -30.01 5.61 -8.90
C ILE A 774 -31.41 6.01 -8.43
N LYS A 775 -32.26 6.39 -9.39
CA LYS A 775 -33.68 6.75 -9.17
C LYS A 775 -34.60 5.77 -9.87
N GLY A 776 -35.83 5.68 -9.47
CA GLY A 776 -36.90 4.95 -10.20
C GLY A 776 -37.86 4.19 -9.33
N GLU A 777 -38.85 3.60 -9.97
CA GLU A 777 -39.87 2.75 -9.35
C GLU A 777 -39.96 1.39 -10.06
N GLY A 778 -40.21 0.33 -9.33
CA GLY A 778 -40.35 -1.03 -9.88
C GLY A 778 -39.03 -1.54 -10.49
N ASP A 779 -39.07 -2.17 -11.67
CA ASP A 779 -37.89 -2.80 -12.33
C ASP A 779 -37.14 -1.82 -13.23
N THR A 780 -37.61 -0.57 -13.33
CA THR A 780 -37.01 0.44 -14.22
C THR A 780 -36.32 1.52 -13.42
N VAL A 781 -35.08 1.85 -13.78
CA VAL A 781 -34.26 2.84 -13.09
C VAL A 781 -33.73 3.90 -14.03
N GLU A 782 -33.41 5.06 -13.47
CA GLU A 782 -32.70 6.17 -14.13
C GLU A 782 -31.40 6.43 -13.37
N LEU A 783 -30.31 6.68 -14.11
CA LEU A 783 -29.00 6.98 -13.54
C LEU A 783 -28.74 8.47 -13.58
N VAL A 784 -28.18 9.04 -12.51
CA VAL A 784 -27.80 10.45 -12.45
C VAL A 784 -26.34 10.55 -12.03
N ASP A 785 -25.58 11.35 -12.77
CA ASP A 785 -24.18 11.71 -12.48
C ASP A 785 -24.08 13.22 -12.31
N PHE A 786 -23.52 13.67 -11.19
CA PHE A 786 -23.42 15.07 -10.83
C PHE A 786 -22.16 15.73 -11.39
N LYS A 787 -22.34 16.96 -11.89
CA LYS A 787 -21.22 17.81 -12.33
C LYS A 787 -21.32 19.17 -11.62
N SER A 788 -20.28 19.54 -10.87
CA SER A 788 -20.25 20.78 -10.09
C SER A 788 -19.97 22.05 -10.91
N GLU A 789 -20.02 21.95 -12.21
CA GLU A 789 -19.84 23.06 -13.17
C GLU A 789 -21.18 23.56 -13.73
N LYS A 790 -21.14 24.67 -14.47
CA LYS A 790 -22.31 25.15 -15.26
C LYS A 790 -22.56 24.20 -16.42
N LYS A 791 -23.85 24.09 -16.79
CA LYS A 791 -24.27 23.31 -17.94
C LYS A 791 -23.55 23.79 -19.19
N PRO A 792 -22.81 22.91 -19.91
CA PRO A 792 -22.08 23.26 -21.11
C PRO A 792 -23.04 23.54 -22.28
N ASP A 793 -22.54 24.29 -23.25
CA ASP A 793 -23.20 24.46 -24.53
C ASP A 793 -23.10 23.14 -25.33
N ILE A 794 -24.27 22.55 -25.67
CA ILE A 794 -24.36 21.24 -26.31
C ILE A 794 -23.63 21.20 -27.66
N PHE A 795 -23.51 22.30 -28.34
CA PHE A 795 -22.85 22.37 -29.66
C PHE A 795 -21.34 22.65 -29.57
N LYS A 796 -20.92 23.47 -28.60
CA LYS A 796 -19.52 23.88 -28.44
C LYS A 796 -18.71 22.88 -27.63
N ASP A 797 -19.34 22.24 -26.65
CA ASP A 797 -18.67 21.32 -25.72
C ASP A 797 -19.01 19.85 -25.99
N ARG A 798 -19.35 19.50 -27.25
CA ARG A 798 -19.85 18.19 -27.64
C ARG A 798 -18.94 17.06 -27.22
N GLU A 799 -17.64 17.18 -27.44
CA GLU A 799 -16.66 16.13 -27.08
C GLU A 799 -16.68 15.81 -25.58
N ARG A 800 -16.83 16.83 -24.73
CA ARG A 800 -16.93 16.63 -23.27
C ARG A 800 -18.24 15.95 -22.89
N ILE A 801 -19.35 16.33 -23.52
CA ILE A 801 -20.67 15.73 -23.27
C ILE A 801 -20.67 14.27 -23.75
N ASP A 802 -20.12 13.98 -24.91
CA ASP A 802 -20.00 12.62 -25.46
C ASP A 802 -19.18 11.71 -24.52
N ARG A 803 -18.11 12.24 -23.92
CA ARG A 803 -17.32 11.50 -22.92
C ARG A 803 -18.14 11.18 -21.67
N TYR A 804 -18.89 12.12 -21.13
CA TYR A 804 -19.78 11.90 -19.98
C TYR A 804 -20.92 10.94 -20.33
N GLN A 805 -21.45 11.00 -21.53
CA GLN A 805 -22.46 10.07 -22.00
C GLN A 805 -21.93 8.64 -22.05
N ARG A 806 -20.71 8.44 -22.56
CA ARG A 806 -20.05 7.12 -22.55
C ARG A 806 -19.83 6.59 -21.12
N GLN A 807 -19.45 7.45 -20.18
CA GLN A 807 -19.38 7.08 -18.76
C GLN A 807 -20.71 6.53 -18.25
N LEU A 808 -21.79 7.22 -18.49
CA LEU A 808 -23.15 6.80 -18.10
C LEU A 808 -23.57 5.50 -18.80
N GLN A 809 -23.19 5.29 -20.06
CA GLN A 809 -23.47 4.05 -20.79
C GLN A 809 -22.75 2.84 -20.16
N VAL A 810 -21.49 3.00 -19.71
CA VAL A 810 -20.78 1.96 -18.95
C VAL A 810 -21.51 1.68 -17.64
N TYR A 811 -21.96 2.71 -16.91
CA TYR A 811 -22.72 2.55 -15.69
C TYR A 811 -24.07 1.84 -15.93
N ALA A 812 -24.77 2.18 -17.00
CA ALA A 812 -26.01 1.53 -17.38
C ALA A 812 -25.80 0.02 -17.65
N HIS A 813 -24.75 -0.33 -18.39
CA HIS A 813 -24.39 -1.73 -18.59
C HIS A 813 -24.11 -2.47 -17.26
N LEU A 814 -23.34 -1.85 -16.35
CA LEU A 814 -23.03 -2.45 -15.06
C LEU A 814 -24.30 -2.68 -14.22
N VAL A 815 -25.23 -1.73 -14.21
CA VAL A 815 -26.51 -1.85 -13.48
C VAL A 815 -27.35 -2.97 -14.05
N GLU A 816 -27.55 -3.01 -15.36
CA GLU A 816 -28.37 -4.07 -16.00
C GLU A 816 -27.83 -5.47 -15.75
N GLU A 817 -26.50 -5.66 -15.93
CA GLU A 817 -25.85 -6.96 -15.76
C GLU A 817 -25.81 -7.44 -14.28
N ARG A 818 -25.71 -6.51 -13.35
CA ARG A 818 -25.53 -6.85 -11.93
C ARG A 818 -26.82 -6.92 -11.13
N THR A 819 -27.78 -6.06 -11.43
CA THR A 819 -29.03 -5.96 -10.65
C THR A 819 -30.23 -6.55 -11.38
N GLY A 820 -30.16 -6.67 -12.71
CA GLY A 820 -31.28 -7.06 -13.56
C GLY A 820 -32.31 -5.93 -13.77
N HIS A 821 -32.14 -4.77 -13.16
CA HIS A 821 -32.97 -3.60 -13.40
C HIS A 821 -32.73 -3.03 -14.80
N LYS A 822 -33.79 -2.60 -15.47
CA LYS A 822 -33.69 -1.95 -16.78
C LYS A 822 -33.45 -0.47 -16.64
N VAL A 823 -32.39 0.02 -17.27
CA VAL A 823 -32.11 1.44 -17.33
C VAL A 823 -32.95 2.09 -18.44
N SER A 824 -33.74 3.11 -18.11
CA SER A 824 -34.59 3.82 -19.07
C SER A 824 -33.92 5.09 -19.60
N LYS A 825 -33.30 5.85 -18.71
CA LYS A 825 -32.62 7.13 -19.00
C LYS A 825 -31.37 7.31 -18.16
N MET A 826 -30.49 8.14 -18.67
CA MET A 826 -29.24 8.56 -18.01
C MET A 826 -29.19 10.09 -17.99
N HIS A 827 -28.78 10.67 -16.89
CA HIS A 827 -28.80 12.11 -16.68
C HIS A 827 -27.44 12.63 -16.22
N LEU A 828 -26.99 13.71 -16.84
CA LEU A 828 -25.95 14.58 -16.30
C LEU A 828 -26.64 15.74 -15.59
N TYR A 829 -26.41 15.89 -14.30
CA TYR A 829 -26.97 16.97 -13.50
C TYR A 829 -25.90 18.00 -13.16
N TYR A 830 -26.06 19.21 -13.70
CA TYR A 830 -25.11 20.32 -13.52
C TYR A 830 -25.56 21.22 -12.36
N THR A 831 -24.93 21.03 -11.17
CA THR A 831 -25.32 21.80 -9.96
C THR A 831 -24.99 23.27 -10.06
N GLY A 832 -24.03 23.65 -10.91
CA GLY A 832 -23.64 25.01 -11.20
C GLY A 832 -24.63 25.81 -12.06
N GLU A 833 -25.68 25.18 -12.58
CA GLU A 833 -26.69 25.86 -13.40
C GLU A 833 -27.64 26.68 -12.54
N ASP A 834 -27.62 28.01 -12.74
CA ASP A 834 -28.40 28.98 -11.93
C ASP A 834 -29.84 29.09 -12.37
N THR A 835 -30.06 29.16 -13.69
CA THR A 835 -31.33 29.63 -14.30
C THR A 835 -31.83 28.64 -15.31
N GLY A 836 -32.09 27.69 -15.50
CA GLY A 836 -32.52 26.76 -16.54
C GLY A 836 -32.72 25.34 -16.05
N VAL A 837 -32.90 24.46 -16.99
CA VAL A 837 -32.96 23.04 -16.70
C VAL A 837 -31.54 22.54 -16.47
N PRO A 838 -31.19 22.05 -15.24
CA PRO A 838 -29.82 21.69 -14.90
C PRO A 838 -29.38 20.36 -15.53
N THR A 839 -30.27 19.61 -16.16
CA THR A 839 -30.02 18.28 -16.67
C THR A 839 -29.79 18.24 -18.18
N ILE A 840 -28.91 17.33 -18.61
CA ILE A 840 -28.89 16.78 -19.97
C ILE A 840 -29.26 15.30 -19.83
N SER A 841 -30.31 14.90 -20.58
CA SER A 841 -30.84 13.54 -20.48
C SER A 841 -30.59 12.75 -21.76
N PHE A 842 -30.17 11.52 -21.60
CA PHE A 842 -29.94 10.58 -22.69
C PHE A 842 -30.89 9.38 -22.54
N PRO A 843 -31.68 9.02 -23.58
CA PRO A 843 -32.43 7.78 -23.52
C PRO A 843 -31.47 6.58 -23.59
N TYR A 844 -31.83 5.51 -22.92
CA TYR A 844 -31.09 4.26 -23.05
C TYR A 844 -31.25 3.72 -24.48
N GLN A 845 -30.14 3.39 -25.11
CA GLN A 845 -30.08 2.78 -26.43
C GLN A 845 -29.10 1.60 -26.41
N LYS A 846 -29.65 0.40 -26.45
CA LYS A 846 -28.87 -0.84 -26.31
C LYS A 846 -27.65 -0.88 -27.23
N ASN A 847 -27.82 -0.62 -28.53
CA ASN A 847 -26.73 -0.66 -29.51
C ASN A 847 -25.61 0.36 -29.17
N ALA A 848 -25.97 1.54 -28.65
CA ALA A 848 -24.98 2.56 -28.28
C ALA A 848 -24.21 2.12 -27.01
N VAL A 849 -24.89 1.50 -26.04
CA VAL A 849 -24.24 0.94 -24.84
C VAL A 849 -23.28 -0.17 -25.23
N GLU A 850 -23.71 -1.13 -26.07
CA GLU A 850 -22.87 -2.22 -26.58
C GLU A 850 -21.63 -1.70 -27.33
N ALA A 851 -21.79 -0.67 -28.17
CA ALA A 851 -20.66 -0.05 -28.85
C ALA A 851 -19.67 0.58 -27.87
N THR A 852 -20.16 1.31 -26.87
CA THR A 852 -19.30 1.90 -25.83
C THR A 852 -18.55 0.85 -25.02
N ILE A 853 -19.18 -0.28 -24.70
CA ILE A 853 -18.51 -1.38 -24.02
C ILE A 853 -17.43 -2.00 -24.89
N GLN A 854 -17.67 -2.14 -26.20
CA GLN A 854 -16.65 -2.63 -27.13
C GLN A 854 -15.45 -1.66 -27.21
N GLU A 855 -15.68 -0.34 -27.27
CA GLU A 855 -14.61 0.66 -27.22
C GLU A 855 -13.84 0.61 -25.89
N PHE A 856 -14.54 0.37 -24.78
CA PHE A 856 -13.93 0.17 -23.47
C PHE A 856 -12.99 -1.05 -23.49
N ASP A 857 -13.48 -2.21 -24.00
CA ASP A 857 -12.72 -3.45 -24.11
C ASP A 857 -11.47 -3.24 -25.00
N ASP A 858 -11.61 -2.59 -26.14
CA ASP A 858 -10.49 -2.30 -27.04
C ASP A 858 -9.43 -1.41 -26.38
N THR A 859 -9.87 -0.43 -25.59
CA THR A 859 -8.95 0.46 -24.85
C THR A 859 -8.25 -0.27 -23.74
N VAL A 860 -8.93 -1.13 -22.97
CA VAL A 860 -8.31 -1.98 -21.96
C VAL A 860 -7.25 -2.87 -22.58
N HIS A 861 -7.54 -3.51 -23.72
CA HIS A 861 -6.56 -4.35 -24.40
C HIS A 861 -5.32 -3.56 -24.91
N LYS A 862 -5.46 -2.29 -25.30
CA LYS A 862 -4.31 -1.42 -25.60
C LYS A 862 -3.47 -1.13 -24.37
N ILE A 863 -4.13 -0.86 -23.25
CA ILE A 863 -3.45 -0.65 -21.95
C ILE A 863 -2.68 -1.91 -21.54
N MET A 864 -3.33 -3.07 -21.61
CA MET A 864 -2.69 -4.35 -21.26
C MET A 864 -1.49 -4.66 -22.17
N ARG A 865 -1.51 -4.25 -23.45
CA ARG A 865 -0.38 -4.36 -24.37
C ARG A 865 0.66 -3.25 -24.21
N LYS A 866 0.51 -2.36 -23.19
CA LYS A 866 1.44 -1.26 -22.90
C LYS A 866 1.65 -0.29 -24.07
N GLU A 867 0.61 -0.01 -24.83
CA GLU A 867 0.63 0.93 -25.96
C GLU A 867 0.46 2.38 -25.46
N PHE A 868 1.56 3.06 -25.08
CA PHE A 868 1.51 4.38 -24.43
C PHE A 868 2.14 5.53 -25.24
N SER A 869 2.18 5.43 -26.55
CA SER A 869 2.80 6.44 -27.43
C SER A 869 1.94 7.69 -27.69
N GLN A 870 0.60 7.59 -27.52
CA GLN A 870 -0.32 8.67 -27.82
C GLN A 870 -0.25 9.81 -26.77
N THR A 871 -0.02 11.03 -27.25
CA THR A 871 -0.03 12.25 -26.42
C THR A 871 -1.34 13.04 -26.55
N ALA A 872 -1.65 13.87 -25.53
CA ALA A 872 -2.82 14.73 -25.56
C ALA A 872 -2.79 15.71 -26.75
N GLN A 873 -3.95 15.86 -27.42
CA GLN A 873 -4.12 16.85 -28.47
C GLN A 873 -4.58 18.19 -27.94
N SER A 874 -5.11 18.26 -26.69
CA SER A 874 -5.64 19.48 -26.09
C SER A 874 -4.55 20.25 -25.35
N PRO A 875 -4.23 21.51 -25.74
CA PRO A 875 -3.29 22.35 -25.01
C PRO A 875 -3.69 22.60 -23.54
N LYS A 876 -4.99 22.61 -23.24
CA LYS A 876 -5.52 22.79 -21.88
C LYS A 876 -5.17 21.59 -21.00
N ALA A 877 -5.35 20.38 -21.49
CA ALA A 877 -5.00 19.15 -20.76
C ALA A 877 -3.50 19.11 -20.44
N CYS A 878 -2.65 19.56 -21.37
CA CYS A 878 -1.22 19.64 -21.14
C CYS A 878 -0.82 20.72 -20.13
N ALA A 879 -1.48 21.89 -20.15
CA ALA A 879 -1.20 23.00 -19.21
C ALA A 879 -1.50 22.63 -17.75
N GLU A 880 -2.49 21.75 -17.52
CA GLU A 880 -2.91 21.27 -16.20
C GLU A 880 -2.13 20.00 -15.75
N CYS A 881 -1.30 19.40 -16.62
CA CYS A 881 -0.55 18.19 -16.35
C CYS A 881 0.75 18.46 -15.60
N ASP A 882 1.07 17.69 -14.57
CA ASP A 882 2.32 17.80 -13.82
C ASP A 882 3.55 17.50 -14.70
N PHE A 883 3.38 16.64 -15.71
CA PHE A 883 4.41 16.25 -16.67
C PHE A 883 4.56 17.22 -17.86
N ARG A 884 3.92 18.41 -17.81
CA ARG A 884 4.05 19.41 -18.89
C ARG A 884 5.52 19.79 -19.17
N PHE A 885 6.34 19.82 -18.13
CA PHE A 885 7.78 20.11 -18.26
C PHE A 885 8.51 18.99 -19.00
N TYR A 886 8.23 17.72 -18.64
CA TYR A 886 8.77 16.56 -19.35
C TYR A 886 8.37 16.54 -20.83
N CYS A 887 7.13 16.88 -21.15
CA CYS A 887 6.63 16.91 -22.53
C CYS A 887 7.06 18.16 -23.32
N GLY A 888 7.70 19.16 -22.68
CA GLY A 888 8.07 20.43 -23.31
C GLY A 888 6.87 21.29 -23.74
N ARG A 889 5.73 21.24 -23.00
CA ARG A 889 4.45 21.88 -23.34
C ARG A 889 3.96 22.81 -22.24
#